data_728046101ead67ada462a7e62a1e88e4
#
_entry.id   728046101ead67ada462a7e62a1e88e4
#
_cell.length_a   1.000
_cell.length_b   1.000
_cell.length_c   1.000
_cell.angle_alpha   90.00
_cell.angle_beta   90.00
_cell.angle_gamma   90.00
#
_symmetry.space_group_name_H-M   'P 1'
#
loop_
_entity.id
_entity.type
_entity.pdbx_description
1 polymer ?
#
loop_
_entity_poly.entity_id
_entity_poly.type
_entity_poly.pdbx_seq_one_letter_code
_entity_poly.pdbx_strand_id
1 'polypeptide(L)'
;MTDSTGKWRAIQEEFLATGDAAVAERALTLFRDESVADAFRAVVKPPFPQGVAMLAGGAYGRGHTFPYSELDIVLLADSTKRGEALKDRLPEFVRLLWNAGLRPNTAVHTVAECLEAVERVSVLAFGLLDPRMLEGDRTLYDQLVSKFPLTLSLHREKLRQRLCEATRSRHEAHGNTPYHAEPDVKEGPGGVQDVRAIGWLSLLKAERVERSVELNRAIACVASVRCFLHYRAAGDHNTLDFEAQASWAQQKFAPSVREYFQCAGVIFNEARRATDEAERSASSLLENFREYRSRLSNLEFTVSRERLLLRDPAHLASDPTLVLRLLEFIGRHGVPPSSETERKLEASRESFAAWCAQPRPLWNSFKVILASPHAAMALRTLQSTGLLPAALPEWKPIEGLVIANSEYRYTVDEQTLRTLEAVFELGGTVNAERQRFATLLSEIDDVALLVFALLFHEMGPEAAECARTAALRMEMPAEAREIVEFQILRRSDLSDAMTSRDVDDPATVRQLAERVGTSERLRFLAVAAYARIVAYSAADKVAYRLDQLWRTYNATQHELLRELETDRIEQVPKDLPANAGFLRGFPLRYLRAHSAAEIQEHLQLYEQSRPTGVAVKLQPLEGAYRITIVARDKPSLFASFAGAISSFGLDILKAEAFSNASGTILDTFVVADPKRMLQLNPSEADRLGDLLQRISLGRTDAQKLMRGRALLDTGKRAEPPRVQFDSDACPTATLVEIDAEDRPGLLYTLATVFSSNACNIDIVLVDTKGHRAIDVFYVAHDGRKLPPDMQDRLKEKLLAACRNAAPE
;
A
#
# COMPACT_ATOMS: atom_id res chain seq x y z
N MET A 1 -9.76 24.75 -51.67
CA MET A 1 -10.56 24.32 -50.50
C MET A 1 -11.16 22.90 -50.62
N THR A 2 -11.59 22.45 -51.80
CA THR A 2 -12.11 21.07 -52.02
C THR A 2 -11.10 19.95 -51.90
N ASP A 3 -9.80 20.22 -52.06
CA ASP A 3 -8.73 19.22 -51.99
C ASP A 3 -8.26 18.94 -50.52
N SER A 4 -8.39 19.92 -49.62
CA SER A 4 -7.95 19.78 -48.23
C SER A 4 -8.76 18.73 -47.45
N THR A 5 -10.08 18.68 -47.64
CA THR A 5 -10.97 17.72 -46.99
C THR A 5 -10.73 16.30 -47.48
N GLY A 6 -10.38 16.14 -48.78
CA GLY A 6 -10.02 14.84 -49.37
C GLY A 6 -8.73 14.29 -48.80
N LYS A 7 -7.67 15.13 -48.71
CA LYS A 7 -6.37 14.75 -48.11
C LYS A 7 -6.52 14.35 -46.63
N TRP A 8 -7.26 15.15 -45.87
CA TRP A 8 -7.52 14.83 -44.46
C TRP A 8 -8.21 13.47 -44.28
N ARG A 9 -9.26 13.22 -45.04
CA ARG A 9 -9.99 11.96 -45.00
C ARG A 9 -9.11 10.77 -45.39
N ALA A 10 -8.28 10.91 -46.40
CA ALA A 10 -7.35 9.85 -46.81
C ALA A 10 -6.35 9.50 -45.69
N ILE A 11 -5.80 10.50 -44.99
CA ILE A 11 -4.89 10.27 -43.86
C ILE A 11 -5.65 9.53 -42.69
N GLN A 12 -6.90 9.91 -42.46
CA GLN A 12 -7.73 9.24 -41.43
C GLN A 12 -8.02 7.78 -41.81
N GLU A 13 -8.40 7.52 -43.09
CA GLU A 13 -8.69 6.18 -43.58
C GLU A 13 -7.47 5.27 -43.52
N GLU A 14 -6.29 5.79 -43.90
CA GLU A 14 -5.02 5.08 -43.81
C GLU A 14 -4.66 4.71 -42.36
N PHE A 15 -4.81 5.67 -41.42
CA PHE A 15 -4.59 5.40 -40.00
C PHE A 15 -5.55 4.33 -39.48
N LEU A 16 -6.84 4.44 -39.79
CA LEU A 16 -7.87 3.48 -39.34
C LEU A 16 -7.68 2.08 -39.95
N ALA A 17 -6.96 1.97 -41.06
CA ALA A 17 -6.61 0.69 -41.65
C ALA A 17 -5.35 0.04 -41.01
N THR A 18 -4.37 0.85 -40.62
CA THR A 18 -3.04 0.38 -40.23
C THR A 18 -2.71 0.55 -38.75
N GLY A 19 -3.31 1.56 -38.09
CA GLY A 19 -2.96 2.00 -36.73
C GLY A 19 -1.60 2.68 -36.62
N ASP A 20 -0.91 2.94 -37.75
CA ASP A 20 0.43 3.55 -37.72
C ASP A 20 0.37 5.06 -37.52
N ALA A 21 0.55 5.46 -36.27
CA ALA A 21 0.58 6.89 -35.89
C ALA A 21 1.75 7.63 -36.51
N ALA A 22 2.89 7.00 -36.75
CA ALA A 22 4.07 7.67 -37.33
C ALA A 22 3.85 8.01 -38.83
N VAL A 23 3.13 7.18 -39.56
CA VAL A 23 2.70 7.50 -40.94
C VAL A 23 1.70 8.65 -40.93
N ALA A 24 0.69 8.56 -40.04
CA ALA A 24 -0.32 9.62 -39.91
C ALA A 24 0.32 10.97 -39.51
N GLU A 25 1.21 11.02 -38.53
CA GLU A 25 1.91 12.24 -38.09
C GLU A 25 2.70 12.87 -39.21
N ARG A 26 3.44 12.10 -40.02
CA ARG A 26 4.19 12.60 -41.16
C ARG A 26 3.27 13.21 -42.23
N ALA A 27 2.19 12.49 -42.55
CA ALA A 27 1.22 12.97 -43.57
C ALA A 27 0.49 14.22 -43.06
N LEU A 28 0.08 14.27 -41.80
CA LEU A 28 -0.52 15.45 -41.19
C LEU A 28 0.44 16.64 -41.12
N THR A 29 1.72 16.40 -40.86
CA THR A 29 2.74 17.47 -40.85
C THR A 29 2.89 18.10 -42.20
N LEU A 30 3.00 17.30 -43.25
CA LEU A 30 3.11 17.80 -44.63
C LEU A 30 1.86 18.59 -45.05
N PHE A 31 0.67 18.04 -44.75
CA PHE A 31 -0.59 18.73 -45.03
C PHE A 31 -0.69 20.10 -44.32
N ARG A 32 -0.22 20.17 -43.07
CA ARG A 32 -0.25 21.40 -42.27
C ARG A 32 0.79 22.41 -42.77
N ASP A 33 1.99 21.94 -43.11
CA ASP A 33 3.04 22.78 -43.66
C ASP A 33 2.57 23.49 -44.91
N GLU A 34 1.92 22.77 -45.86
CA GLU A 34 1.33 23.36 -47.08
C GLU A 34 0.26 24.40 -46.73
N SER A 35 -0.69 24.04 -45.82
CA SER A 35 -1.81 24.92 -45.46
C SER A 35 -1.33 26.21 -44.76
N VAL A 36 -0.35 26.08 -43.85
CA VAL A 36 0.22 27.21 -43.09
C VAL A 36 1.05 28.11 -44.00
N ALA A 37 1.84 27.51 -44.91
CA ALA A 37 2.61 28.27 -45.91
C ALA A 37 1.70 29.03 -46.90
N ASP A 38 0.59 28.42 -47.34
CA ASP A 38 -0.40 29.09 -48.19
C ASP A 38 -1.05 30.28 -47.51
N ALA A 39 -1.45 30.14 -46.26
CA ALA A 39 -1.99 31.25 -45.46
C ALA A 39 -0.96 32.39 -45.26
N PHE A 40 0.32 32.04 -45.04
CA PHE A 40 1.39 33.03 -44.93
C PHE A 40 1.58 33.78 -46.24
N ARG A 41 1.62 33.09 -47.38
CA ARG A 41 1.76 33.70 -48.72
C ARG A 41 0.58 34.59 -49.06
N ALA A 42 -0.63 34.27 -48.59
CA ALA A 42 -1.81 35.07 -48.87
C ALA A 42 -1.93 36.34 -48.02
N VAL A 43 -1.56 36.28 -46.75
CA VAL A 43 -1.85 37.35 -45.76
C VAL A 43 -0.60 38.11 -45.31
N VAL A 44 0.51 37.41 -45.08
CA VAL A 44 1.70 37.97 -44.46
C VAL A 44 2.70 38.46 -45.51
N LYS A 45 2.97 37.70 -46.56
CA LYS A 45 3.97 37.97 -47.57
C LYS A 45 3.68 39.20 -48.39
N PRO A 46 2.43 39.57 -48.80
CA PRO A 46 2.19 40.76 -49.63
C PRO A 46 2.56 42.07 -48.93
N PRO A 47 2.18 42.32 -47.66
CA PRO A 47 2.63 43.52 -46.93
C PRO A 47 4.04 43.45 -46.38
N PHE A 48 4.60 42.23 -46.23
CA PHE A 48 5.94 41.99 -45.67
C PHE A 48 6.76 41.04 -46.54
N PRO A 49 7.20 41.47 -47.77
CA PRO A 49 7.93 40.60 -48.69
C PRO A 49 9.31 40.16 -48.16
N GLN A 50 9.86 40.90 -47.18
CA GLN A 50 11.13 40.63 -46.47
C GLN A 50 11.00 41.02 -45.01
N GLY A 51 11.94 40.53 -44.15
CA GLY A 51 12.02 40.87 -42.75
C GLY A 51 10.99 40.19 -41.86
N VAL A 52 10.34 39.13 -42.36
CA VAL A 52 9.46 38.26 -41.58
C VAL A 52 9.74 36.79 -41.92
N ALA A 53 9.92 35.94 -40.89
CA ALA A 53 10.05 34.50 -41.03
C ALA A 53 8.98 33.79 -40.19
N MET A 54 8.50 32.65 -40.64
CA MET A 54 7.54 31.82 -39.98
C MET A 54 8.19 30.51 -39.58
N LEU A 55 8.07 30.16 -38.28
CA LEU A 55 8.64 28.95 -37.69
C LEU A 55 7.55 28.08 -37.08
N ALA A 56 7.70 26.77 -37.22
CA ALA A 56 7.00 25.78 -36.37
C ALA A 56 7.80 25.59 -35.10
N GLY A 57 7.13 25.68 -33.95
CA GLY A 57 7.72 25.43 -32.65
C GLY A 57 7.15 24.19 -31.97
N GLY A 58 7.71 23.85 -30.84
CA GLY A 58 7.21 22.77 -29.97
C GLY A 58 7.04 21.41 -30.68
N ALA A 59 5.89 20.79 -30.51
CA ALA A 59 5.56 19.49 -31.15
C ALA A 59 5.47 19.61 -32.66
N TYR A 60 4.95 20.72 -33.17
CA TYR A 60 4.84 20.97 -34.60
C TYR A 60 6.22 21.14 -35.24
N GLY A 61 7.15 21.81 -34.53
CA GLY A 61 8.54 21.93 -34.98
C GLY A 61 9.24 20.59 -35.21
N ARG A 62 8.98 19.62 -34.35
CA ARG A 62 9.49 18.24 -34.41
C ARG A 62 8.75 17.33 -35.40
N GLY A 63 7.63 17.76 -35.97
CA GLY A 63 6.80 16.93 -36.81
C GLY A 63 5.91 15.94 -36.04
N HIS A 64 5.78 16.09 -34.74
CA HIS A 64 4.90 15.27 -33.90
C HIS A 64 3.52 15.94 -33.78
N THR A 65 2.70 15.80 -34.80
CA THR A 65 1.39 16.43 -34.88
C THR A 65 0.25 15.43 -34.93
N PHE A 66 -0.66 15.49 -33.95
CA PHE A 66 -1.86 14.63 -33.89
C PHE A 66 -3.05 15.28 -34.62
N PRO A 67 -4.08 14.52 -34.99
CA PRO A 67 -5.16 15.02 -35.89
C PRO A 67 -5.76 16.37 -35.50
N TYR A 68 -6.04 16.60 -34.22
CA TYR A 68 -6.65 17.83 -33.74
C TYR A 68 -5.78 18.63 -32.76
N SER A 69 -4.44 18.39 -32.76
CA SER A 69 -3.53 19.11 -31.88
C SER A 69 -3.34 20.57 -32.33
N GLU A 70 -3.01 21.44 -31.39
CA GLU A 70 -2.60 22.82 -31.64
C GLU A 70 -1.27 22.88 -32.43
N LEU A 71 -1.11 23.93 -33.22
CA LEU A 71 0.08 24.21 -33.98
C LEU A 71 0.76 25.46 -33.43
N ASP A 72 1.93 25.30 -32.81
CA ASP A 72 2.73 26.39 -32.31
C ASP A 72 3.47 27.06 -33.48
N ILE A 73 3.03 28.24 -33.82
CA ILE A 73 3.58 29.04 -34.94
C ILE A 73 4.21 30.30 -34.39
N VAL A 74 5.51 30.49 -34.65
CA VAL A 74 6.23 31.69 -34.26
C VAL A 74 6.54 32.51 -35.50
N LEU A 75 6.07 33.75 -35.54
CA LEU A 75 6.39 34.73 -36.59
C LEU A 75 7.53 35.60 -36.08
N LEU A 76 8.70 35.49 -36.70
CA LEU A 76 9.84 36.34 -36.42
C LEU A 76 9.77 37.63 -37.24
N ALA A 77 9.95 38.77 -36.59
CA ALA A 77 10.09 40.07 -37.23
C ALA A 77 11.53 40.63 -37.05
N ASP A 78 12.04 41.36 -38.02
CA ASP A 78 13.37 41.99 -37.94
C ASP A 78 13.42 43.15 -36.93
N SER A 79 12.27 43.72 -36.58
CA SER A 79 12.15 44.85 -35.66
C SER A 79 10.85 44.84 -34.91
N THR A 80 10.84 45.45 -33.71
CA THR A 80 9.62 45.60 -32.88
C THR A 80 8.51 46.33 -33.63
N LYS A 81 8.85 47.37 -34.42
CA LYS A 81 7.86 48.10 -35.22
C LYS A 81 7.18 47.21 -36.26
N ARG A 82 7.93 46.31 -36.92
CA ARG A 82 7.36 45.36 -37.86
C ARG A 82 6.55 44.29 -37.18
N GLY A 83 7.02 43.85 -35.99
CA GLY A 83 6.28 42.95 -35.16
C GLY A 83 4.89 43.48 -34.77
N GLU A 84 4.77 44.74 -34.40
CA GLU A 84 3.48 45.38 -34.12
C GLU A 84 2.59 45.46 -35.36
N ALA A 85 3.13 45.87 -36.49
CA ALA A 85 2.39 45.91 -37.74
C ALA A 85 1.95 44.51 -38.22
N LEU A 86 2.70 43.45 -37.87
CA LEU A 86 2.38 42.10 -38.17
C LEU A 86 1.23 41.58 -37.28
N LYS A 87 1.14 42.03 -36.04
CA LYS A 87 0.03 41.71 -35.13
C LYS A 87 -1.32 42.11 -35.70
N ASP A 88 -1.40 43.20 -36.44
CA ASP A 88 -2.63 43.64 -37.10
C ASP A 88 -3.11 42.67 -38.20
N ARG A 89 -2.22 41.84 -38.73
CA ARG A 89 -2.56 40.82 -39.74
C ARG A 89 -2.86 39.42 -39.14
N LEU A 90 -2.52 39.19 -37.88
CA LEU A 90 -2.75 37.89 -37.21
C LEU A 90 -4.22 37.45 -37.26
N PRO A 91 -5.23 38.28 -37.01
CA PRO A 91 -6.62 37.84 -37.05
C PRO A 91 -7.04 37.22 -38.37
N GLU A 92 -6.56 37.80 -39.48
CA GLU A 92 -6.86 37.30 -40.82
C GLU A 92 -6.07 36.00 -41.10
N PHE A 93 -4.79 35.93 -40.73
CA PHE A 93 -3.99 34.73 -40.83
C PHE A 93 -4.57 33.57 -40.03
N VAL A 94 -4.89 33.78 -38.77
CA VAL A 94 -5.52 32.80 -37.88
C VAL A 94 -6.88 32.33 -38.41
N ARG A 95 -7.70 33.24 -38.95
CA ARG A 95 -9.00 32.91 -39.56
C ARG A 95 -8.87 31.98 -40.76
N LEU A 96 -7.83 32.17 -41.61
CA LEU A 96 -7.59 31.26 -42.74
C LEU A 96 -7.22 29.87 -42.27
N LEU A 97 -6.39 29.74 -41.23
CA LEU A 97 -6.02 28.46 -40.64
C LEU A 97 -7.20 27.77 -39.99
N TRP A 98 -8.06 28.49 -39.24
CA TRP A 98 -9.30 27.96 -38.69
C TRP A 98 -10.23 27.46 -39.80
N ASN A 99 -10.38 28.20 -40.87
CA ASN A 99 -11.19 27.78 -42.02
C ASN A 99 -10.63 26.53 -42.72
N ALA A 100 -9.31 26.27 -42.61
CA ALA A 100 -8.68 25.04 -43.07
C ALA A 100 -8.78 23.88 -42.05
N GLY A 101 -9.51 24.06 -40.93
CA GLY A 101 -9.67 23.05 -39.85
C GLY A 101 -8.47 22.93 -38.91
N LEU A 102 -7.55 23.88 -38.96
CA LEU A 102 -6.34 23.89 -38.11
C LEU A 102 -6.56 24.72 -36.84
N ARG A 103 -5.82 24.40 -35.78
CA ARG A 103 -5.88 25.10 -34.49
C ARG A 103 -4.56 25.82 -34.22
N PRO A 104 -4.34 27.04 -34.78
CA PRO A 104 -3.09 27.74 -34.61
C PRO A 104 -2.97 28.40 -33.23
N ASN A 105 -1.80 28.23 -32.61
CA ASN A 105 -1.32 28.99 -31.47
C ASN A 105 -0.16 29.89 -32.01
N THR A 106 -0.44 31.18 -32.18
CA THR A 106 0.47 32.10 -32.90
C THR A 106 1.09 33.11 -31.98
N ALA A 107 2.41 33.34 -32.15
CA ALA A 107 3.14 34.35 -31.40
C ALA A 107 4.01 35.16 -32.39
N VAL A 108 4.19 36.48 -32.13
CA VAL A 108 5.07 37.36 -32.90
C VAL A 108 6.21 37.83 -32.02
N HIS A 109 7.44 37.59 -32.44
CA HIS A 109 8.63 37.96 -31.69
C HIS A 109 9.74 38.43 -32.63
N THR A 110 10.65 39.20 -32.09
CA THR A 110 11.97 39.45 -32.70
C THR A 110 12.96 38.35 -32.28
N VAL A 111 14.07 38.21 -32.96
CA VAL A 111 15.17 37.31 -32.56
C VAL A 111 15.66 37.65 -31.15
N ALA A 112 15.74 38.96 -30.79
CA ALA A 112 16.15 39.39 -29.45
C ALA A 112 15.15 38.91 -28.36
N GLU A 113 13.86 39.08 -28.59
CA GLU A 113 12.81 38.61 -27.66
C GLU A 113 12.81 37.08 -27.52
N CYS A 114 13.11 36.33 -28.57
CA CYS A 114 13.26 34.88 -28.50
C CYS A 114 14.45 34.47 -27.60
N LEU A 115 15.58 35.19 -27.69
CA LEU A 115 16.73 34.93 -26.83
C LEU A 115 16.44 35.33 -25.36
N GLU A 116 15.78 36.48 -25.15
CA GLU A 116 15.34 36.92 -23.81
C GLU A 116 14.34 35.93 -23.19
N ALA A 117 13.51 35.29 -23.98
CA ALA A 117 12.61 34.24 -23.53
C ALA A 117 13.37 33.05 -22.88
N VAL A 118 14.57 32.69 -23.40
CA VAL A 118 15.48 31.69 -22.84
C VAL A 118 16.03 32.14 -21.49
N GLU A 119 16.47 33.43 -21.40
CA GLU A 119 17.00 34.02 -20.17
C GLU A 119 15.96 34.02 -19.03
N ARG A 120 14.72 34.33 -19.39
CA ARG A 120 13.56 34.33 -18.45
C ARG A 120 12.95 32.95 -18.21
N VAL A 121 13.45 31.89 -18.83
CA VAL A 121 12.94 30.50 -18.71
C VAL A 121 11.43 30.42 -18.99
N SER A 122 10.99 31.11 -20.04
CA SER A 122 9.56 31.14 -20.40
C SER A 122 9.12 29.88 -21.17
N VAL A 123 7.82 29.68 -21.32
CA VAL A 123 7.24 28.57 -22.11
C VAL A 123 7.71 28.63 -23.58
N LEU A 124 7.87 29.84 -24.13
CA LEU A 124 8.41 30.06 -25.49
C LEU A 124 9.80 29.43 -25.65
N ALA A 125 10.66 29.49 -24.62
CA ALA A 125 11.99 28.90 -24.67
C ALA A 125 11.96 27.40 -25.00
N PHE A 126 11.03 26.64 -24.39
CA PHE A 126 10.85 25.22 -24.69
C PHE A 126 10.31 24.97 -26.10
N GLY A 127 9.41 25.86 -26.60
CA GLY A 127 8.91 25.80 -27.95
C GLY A 127 10.02 26.02 -29.02
N LEU A 128 11.08 26.75 -28.66
CA LEU A 128 12.21 27.09 -29.51
C LEU A 128 13.42 26.14 -29.40
N LEU A 129 13.33 25.05 -28.60
CA LEU A 129 14.42 24.06 -28.55
C LEU A 129 14.66 23.34 -29.88
N ASP A 130 13.59 23.12 -30.66
CA ASP A 130 13.61 22.47 -31.96
C ASP A 130 12.80 23.28 -32.99
N PRO A 131 13.18 24.53 -33.33
CA PRO A 131 12.41 25.32 -34.25
C PRO A 131 12.67 24.87 -35.70
N ARG A 132 11.62 24.78 -36.51
CA ARG A 132 11.70 24.45 -37.93
C ARG A 132 11.17 25.59 -38.75
N MET A 133 11.95 26.06 -39.74
CA MET A 133 11.51 27.11 -40.66
C MET A 133 10.43 26.57 -41.58
N LEU A 134 9.34 27.32 -41.75
CA LEU A 134 8.26 27.01 -42.70
C LEU A 134 8.33 27.86 -43.95
N GLU A 135 8.37 29.19 -43.81
CA GLU A 135 8.35 30.13 -44.93
C GLU A 135 8.96 31.48 -44.50
N GLY A 136 9.37 32.36 -45.47
CA GLY A 136 9.76 33.76 -45.21
C GLY A 136 11.25 34.04 -45.27
N ASP A 137 11.72 34.99 -44.48
CA ASP A 137 13.10 35.51 -44.49
C ASP A 137 14.08 34.58 -43.76
N ARG A 138 14.86 33.82 -44.47
CA ARG A 138 15.81 32.85 -43.94
C ARG A 138 16.90 33.49 -43.08
N THR A 139 17.23 34.75 -43.32
CA THR A 139 18.29 35.43 -42.56
C THR A 139 17.92 35.57 -41.07
N LEU A 140 16.65 35.79 -40.77
CA LEU A 140 16.13 35.85 -39.38
C LEU A 140 16.21 34.48 -38.70
N TYR A 141 15.86 33.42 -39.41
CA TYR A 141 15.99 32.07 -38.89
C TYR A 141 17.46 31.72 -38.62
N ASP A 142 18.35 31.99 -39.55
CA ASP A 142 19.77 31.70 -39.41
C ASP A 142 20.40 32.52 -38.27
N GLN A 143 19.95 33.76 -38.04
CA GLN A 143 20.34 34.56 -36.89
C GLN A 143 19.89 33.96 -35.58
N LEU A 144 18.64 33.44 -35.49
CA LEU A 144 18.14 32.76 -34.30
C LEU A 144 18.96 31.49 -34.03
N VAL A 145 19.08 30.60 -34.99
CA VAL A 145 19.78 29.32 -34.89
C VAL A 145 21.25 29.46 -34.55
N SER A 146 21.92 30.53 -35.05
CA SER A 146 23.32 30.79 -34.72
C SER A 146 23.54 31.29 -33.28
N LYS A 147 22.63 32.09 -32.74
CA LYS A 147 22.74 32.70 -31.39
C LYS A 147 22.16 31.85 -30.30
N PHE A 148 21.10 31.08 -30.60
CA PHE A 148 20.33 30.30 -29.65
C PHE A 148 21.17 29.29 -28.85
N PRO A 149 22.10 28.50 -29.44
CA PRO A 149 22.92 27.55 -28.69
C PRO A 149 23.78 28.16 -27.58
N LEU A 150 24.31 29.35 -27.83
CA LEU A 150 25.11 30.06 -26.83
C LEU A 150 24.24 30.50 -25.67
N THR A 151 23.11 31.16 -25.93
CA THR A 151 22.15 31.58 -24.91
C THR A 151 21.61 30.37 -24.13
N LEU A 152 21.28 29.28 -24.83
CA LEU A 152 20.84 28.03 -24.22
C LEU A 152 21.92 27.46 -23.29
N SER A 153 23.18 27.49 -23.67
CA SER A 153 24.28 26.96 -22.83
C SER A 153 24.43 27.71 -21.49
N LEU A 154 24.20 29.05 -21.52
CA LEU A 154 24.27 29.91 -20.32
C LEU A 154 23.11 29.65 -19.35
N HIS A 155 21.95 29.30 -19.85
CA HIS A 155 20.73 29.14 -19.07
C HIS A 155 20.26 27.69 -18.95
N ARG A 156 21.03 26.72 -19.44
CA ARG A 156 20.70 25.29 -19.52
C ARG A 156 20.24 24.72 -18.20
N GLU A 157 20.93 25.06 -17.13
CA GLU A 157 20.64 24.54 -15.80
C GLU A 157 19.27 24.99 -15.28
N LYS A 158 18.94 26.27 -15.45
CA LYS A 158 17.63 26.81 -15.06
C LYS A 158 16.48 26.21 -15.86
N LEU A 159 16.66 26.01 -17.15
CA LEU A 159 15.70 25.38 -18.04
C LEU A 159 15.46 23.92 -17.61
N ARG A 160 16.54 23.20 -17.30
CA ARG A 160 16.49 21.82 -16.84
C ARG A 160 15.72 21.69 -15.52
N GLN A 161 16.05 22.54 -14.53
CA GLN A 161 15.35 22.58 -13.25
C GLN A 161 13.85 22.85 -13.45
N ARG A 162 13.50 23.85 -14.25
CA ARG A 162 12.10 24.21 -14.53
C ARG A 162 11.32 23.06 -15.19
N LEU A 163 11.97 22.34 -16.11
CA LEU A 163 11.38 21.19 -16.78
C LEU A 163 11.14 20.02 -15.80
N CYS A 164 12.11 19.76 -14.92
CA CYS A 164 11.97 18.74 -13.88
C CYS A 164 10.81 19.08 -12.92
N GLU A 165 10.76 20.33 -12.43
CA GLU A 165 9.68 20.82 -11.57
C GLU A 165 8.30 20.69 -12.25
N ALA A 166 8.19 21.12 -13.51
CA ALA A 166 6.95 21.04 -14.26
C ALA A 166 6.50 19.58 -14.48
N THR A 167 7.46 18.67 -14.76
CA THR A 167 7.17 17.24 -14.95
C THR A 167 6.70 16.61 -13.65
N ARG A 168 7.35 16.90 -12.52
CA ARG A 168 6.93 16.40 -11.21
C ARG A 168 5.55 16.90 -10.79
N SER A 169 5.31 18.21 -10.90
CA SER A 169 3.99 18.78 -10.56
C SER A 169 2.86 18.17 -11.39
N ARG A 170 3.13 17.90 -12.68
CA ARG A 170 2.17 17.21 -13.55
C ARG A 170 1.93 15.76 -13.11
N HIS A 171 2.99 15.02 -12.77
CA HIS A 171 2.86 13.66 -12.23
C HIS A 171 2.09 13.64 -10.90
N GLU A 172 2.39 14.56 -9.98
CA GLU A 172 1.69 14.71 -8.70
C GLU A 172 0.19 14.97 -8.89
N ALA A 173 -0.17 15.87 -9.82
CA ALA A 173 -1.57 16.15 -10.15
C ALA A 173 -2.33 14.92 -10.66
N HIS A 174 -1.62 13.92 -11.19
CA HIS A 174 -2.16 12.64 -11.65
C HIS A 174 -1.76 11.46 -10.73
N GLY A 175 -1.49 11.72 -9.46
CA GLY A 175 -1.22 10.69 -8.45
C GLY A 175 0.05 9.87 -8.68
N ASN A 176 1.04 10.39 -9.43
CA ASN A 176 2.34 9.75 -9.72
C ASN A 176 2.27 8.35 -10.33
N THR A 177 1.23 8.05 -11.10
CA THR A 177 1.04 6.75 -11.74
C THR A 177 0.41 6.87 -13.13
N PRO A 178 0.85 6.05 -14.11
CA PRO A 178 0.22 5.95 -15.41
C PRO A 178 -1.04 5.05 -15.42
N TYR A 179 -1.32 4.36 -14.33
CA TYR A 179 -2.29 3.27 -14.26
C TYR A 179 -3.68 3.73 -13.81
N HIS A 180 -4.13 4.92 -14.23
CA HIS A 180 -5.51 5.33 -14.04
C HIS A 180 -6.46 4.48 -14.88
N ALA A 181 -7.63 4.12 -14.35
CA ALA A 181 -8.62 3.34 -15.09
C ALA A 181 -9.08 4.04 -16.38
N GLU A 182 -9.13 5.37 -16.37
CA GLU A 182 -9.42 6.23 -17.52
C GLU A 182 -8.30 7.27 -17.68
N PRO A 183 -7.13 6.90 -18.26
CA PRO A 183 -5.95 7.75 -18.29
C PRO A 183 -6.06 8.88 -19.33
N ASP A 184 -5.46 10.04 -19.01
CA ASP A 184 -5.18 11.09 -20.00
C ASP A 184 -3.87 10.74 -20.72
N VAL A 185 -3.97 10.41 -22.03
CA VAL A 185 -2.84 9.98 -22.85
C VAL A 185 -1.90 11.13 -23.24
N LYS A 186 -2.26 12.38 -22.95
CA LYS A 186 -1.46 13.59 -23.23
C LYS A 186 -0.76 14.07 -21.96
N GLU A 187 -1.55 14.44 -20.93
CA GLU A 187 -1.06 15.08 -19.71
C GLU A 187 -0.74 14.06 -18.60
N GLY A 188 -1.37 12.89 -18.61
CA GLY A 188 -1.13 11.84 -17.62
C GLY A 188 0.31 11.31 -17.67
N PRO A 189 0.81 10.73 -16.55
CA PRO A 189 2.10 10.05 -16.51
C PRO A 189 2.16 8.93 -17.55
N GLY A 190 3.28 8.80 -18.24
CA GLY A 190 3.42 7.88 -19.39
C GLY A 190 2.79 8.37 -20.69
N GLY A 191 2.21 9.57 -20.71
CA GLY A 191 1.61 10.20 -21.87
C GLY A 191 2.61 10.96 -22.75
N VAL A 192 2.07 11.67 -23.76
CA VAL A 192 2.88 12.41 -24.77
C VAL A 192 3.76 13.51 -24.14
N GLN A 193 3.33 14.12 -23.02
CA GLN A 193 4.15 15.13 -22.33
C GLN A 193 5.41 14.52 -21.71
N ASP A 194 5.38 13.28 -21.27
CA ASP A 194 6.57 12.57 -20.81
C ASP A 194 7.55 12.30 -21.94
N VAL A 195 7.04 11.90 -23.11
CA VAL A 195 7.86 11.74 -24.31
C VAL A 195 8.58 13.05 -24.67
N ARG A 196 7.87 14.19 -24.54
CA ARG A 196 8.46 15.53 -24.73
C ARG A 196 9.52 15.84 -23.68
N ALA A 197 9.23 15.58 -22.41
CA ALA A 197 10.17 15.82 -21.31
C ALA A 197 11.47 15.03 -21.49
N ILE A 198 11.39 13.74 -21.83
CA ILE A 198 12.55 12.90 -22.17
C ILE A 198 13.37 13.53 -23.30
N GLY A 199 12.72 13.95 -24.38
CA GLY A 199 13.39 14.57 -25.54
C GLY A 199 14.10 15.89 -25.17
N TRP A 200 13.44 16.78 -24.45
CA TRP A 200 14.00 18.05 -24.03
C TRP A 200 15.13 17.89 -22.99
N LEU A 201 14.98 16.97 -22.01
CA LEU A 201 16.07 16.68 -21.07
C LEU A 201 17.32 16.14 -21.79
N SER A 202 17.14 15.31 -22.83
CA SER A 202 18.23 14.81 -23.65
C SER A 202 18.95 15.96 -24.41
N LEU A 203 18.19 16.87 -25.03
CA LEU A 203 18.75 18.06 -25.68
C LEU A 203 19.51 18.98 -24.70
N LEU A 204 18.95 19.17 -23.50
CA LEU A 204 19.59 19.97 -22.46
C LEU A 204 20.84 19.31 -21.87
N LYS A 205 21.00 17.98 -21.92
CA LYS A 205 22.24 17.28 -21.54
C LYS A 205 23.36 17.42 -22.57
N ALA A 206 23.06 17.80 -23.79
CA ALA A 206 23.98 17.80 -24.97
C ALA A 206 24.53 16.39 -25.30
N GLU A 207 23.92 15.37 -24.81
CA GLU A 207 24.21 13.95 -25.09
C GLU A 207 23.07 13.40 -25.93
N ARG A 208 23.39 12.84 -27.11
CA ARG A 208 22.40 12.05 -27.85
C ARG A 208 22.24 10.72 -27.16
N VAL A 209 21.21 10.59 -26.36
CA VAL A 209 20.79 9.30 -25.81
C VAL A 209 19.98 8.59 -26.90
N GLU A 210 20.49 7.47 -27.40
CA GLU A 210 19.71 6.60 -28.27
C GLU A 210 18.56 6.01 -27.49
N ARG A 211 17.34 6.17 -28.01
CA ARG A 211 16.15 5.56 -27.40
C ARG A 211 16.18 4.04 -27.59
N SER A 212 15.85 3.29 -26.56
CA SER A 212 15.72 1.85 -26.66
C SER A 212 14.61 1.46 -27.64
N VAL A 213 14.69 0.25 -28.19
CA VAL A 213 13.64 -0.31 -29.05
C VAL A 213 12.31 -0.38 -28.29
N GLU A 214 12.35 -0.72 -27.02
CA GLU A 214 11.18 -0.82 -26.13
C GLU A 214 10.52 0.55 -25.94
N LEU A 215 11.29 1.61 -25.69
CA LEU A 215 10.77 2.98 -25.56
C LEU A 215 10.15 3.46 -26.88
N ASN A 216 10.78 3.19 -28.02
CA ASN A 216 10.22 3.58 -29.32
C ASN A 216 8.90 2.86 -29.61
N ARG A 217 8.79 1.57 -29.29
CA ARG A 217 7.52 0.80 -29.37
C ARG A 217 6.46 1.39 -28.46
N ALA A 218 6.81 1.73 -27.23
CA ALA A 218 5.89 2.33 -26.26
C ALA A 218 5.36 3.70 -26.74
N ILE A 219 6.24 4.55 -27.27
CA ILE A 219 5.85 5.84 -27.85
C ILE A 219 4.88 5.65 -29.01
N ALA A 220 5.14 4.70 -29.93
CA ALA A 220 4.26 4.40 -31.06
C ALA A 220 2.87 3.93 -30.59
N CYS A 221 2.82 3.09 -29.57
CA CYS A 221 1.57 2.61 -28.97
C CYS A 221 0.72 3.78 -28.41
N VAL A 222 1.29 4.63 -27.57
CA VAL A 222 0.58 5.77 -26.96
C VAL A 222 0.17 6.79 -28.04
N ALA A 223 1.01 7.01 -29.06
CA ALA A 223 0.67 7.88 -30.19
C ALA A 223 -0.53 7.32 -30.99
N SER A 224 -0.59 5.99 -31.24
CA SER A 224 -1.71 5.35 -31.93
C SER A 224 -3.02 5.51 -31.16
N VAL A 225 -3.00 5.31 -29.84
CA VAL A 225 -4.18 5.53 -28.99
C VAL A 225 -4.65 6.99 -29.09
N ARG A 226 -3.72 7.96 -29.03
CA ARG A 226 -4.07 9.37 -29.14
C ARG A 226 -4.67 9.74 -30.49
N CYS A 227 -4.09 9.24 -31.58
CA CYS A 227 -4.66 9.43 -32.94
C CYS A 227 -6.09 8.88 -33.00
N PHE A 228 -6.32 7.68 -32.47
CA PHE A 228 -7.64 7.09 -32.42
C PHE A 228 -8.64 7.95 -31.64
N LEU A 229 -8.26 8.41 -30.44
CA LEU A 229 -9.14 9.27 -29.60
C LEU A 229 -9.52 10.55 -30.32
N HIS A 230 -8.57 11.18 -31.01
CA HIS A 230 -8.81 12.39 -31.79
C HIS A 230 -9.79 12.13 -32.94
N TYR A 231 -9.60 11.04 -33.70
CA TYR A 231 -10.51 10.72 -34.81
C TYR A 231 -11.91 10.30 -34.32
N ARG A 232 -11.98 9.54 -33.22
CA ARG A 232 -13.24 9.12 -32.60
C ARG A 232 -14.07 10.32 -32.13
N ALA A 233 -13.45 11.27 -31.44
CA ALA A 233 -14.10 12.45 -30.87
C ALA A 233 -14.26 13.62 -31.88
N ALA A 234 -13.64 13.54 -33.07
CA ALA A 234 -13.48 14.65 -34.01
C ALA A 234 -12.95 15.94 -33.33
N GLY A 235 -12.01 15.80 -32.38
CA GLY A 235 -11.50 16.89 -31.54
C GLY A 235 -10.27 16.49 -30.74
N ASP A 236 -9.69 17.44 -29.99
CA ASP A 236 -8.53 17.23 -29.09
C ASP A 236 -9.02 16.56 -27.78
N HIS A 237 -9.47 15.31 -27.88
CA HIS A 237 -9.87 14.49 -26.75
C HIS A 237 -8.74 13.55 -26.38
N ASN A 238 -8.32 13.57 -25.11
CA ASN A 238 -7.12 12.85 -24.67
C ASN A 238 -7.40 11.82 -23.55
N THR A 239 -8.65 11.66 -23.10
CA THR A 239 -9.01 10.68 -22.07
C THR A 239 -9.41 9.36 -22.74
N LEU A 240 -8.72 8.29 -22.36
CA LEU A 240 -9.07 6.93 -22.73
C LEU A 240 -10.10 6.39 -21.74
N ASP A 241 -11.35 6.90 -21.83
CA ASP A 241 -12.46 6.48 -21.00
C ASP A 241 -12.94 5.05 -21.34
N PHE A 242 -13.79 4.47 -20.50
CA PHE A 242 -14.26 3.08 -20.66
C PHE A 242 -14.94 2.85 -22.02
N GLU A 243 -15.65 3.84 -22.54
CA GLU A 243 -16.30 3.74 -23.85
C GLU A 243 -15.27 3.76 -24.98
N ALA A 244 -14.23 4.59 -24.86
CA ALA A 244 -13.12 4.63 -25.79
C ALA A 244 -12.32 3.32 -25.75
N GLN A 245 -12.07 2.75 -24.55
CA GLN A 245 -11.41 1.45 -24.39
C GLN A 245 -12.18 0.32 -25.08
N ALA A 246 -13.50 0.28 -24.91
CA ALA A 246 -14.36 -0.70 -25.60
C ALA A 246 -14.32 -0.54 -27.11
N SER A 247 -14.32 0.71 -27.61
CA SER A 247 -14.22 1.03 -29.04
C SER A 247 -12.83 0.72 -29.61
N TRP A 248 -11.76 0.98 -28.82
CA TRP A 248 -10.39 0.66 -29.16
C TRP A 248 -10.18 -0.85 -29.32
N ALA A 249 -10.68 -1.64 -28.40
CA ALA A 249 -10.59 -3.11 -28.45
C ALA A 249 -11.25 -3.74 -29.69
N GLN A 250 -12.15 -3.02 -30.38
CA GLN A 250 -12.78 -3.46 -31.62
C GLN A 250 -11.92 -3.18 -32.87
N GLN A 251 -10.87 -2.36 -32.75
CA GLN A 251 -9.99 -2.06 -33.88
C GLN A 251 -9.07 -3.24 -34.16
N LYS A 252 -8.98 -3.65 -35.42
CA LYS A 252 -8.15 -4.82 -35.83
C LYS A 252 -6.65 -4.61 -35.60
N PHE A 253 -6.18 -3.37 -35.60
CA PHE A 253 -4.78 -3.01 -35.40
C PHE A 253 -4.45 -2.70 -33.95
N ALA A 254 -5.46 -2.58 -33.10
CA ALA A 254 -5.28 -2.12 -31.74
C ALA A 254 -4.59 -3.17 -30.86
N PRO A 255 -3.51 -2.85 -30.16
CA PRO A 255 -3.05 -3.64 -29.04
C PRO A 255 -4.10 -3.66 -27.92
N SER A 256 -3.99 -4.61 -27.03
CA SER A 256 -4.91 -4.68 -25.88
C SER A 256 -4.76 -3.44 -24.98
N VAL A 257 -5.81 -3.07 -24.27
CA VAL A 257 -5.76 -1.99 -23.26
C VAL A 257 -4.64 -2.26 -22.23
N ARG A 258 -4.42 -3.52 -21.89
CA ARG A 258 -3.29 -3.94 -21.02
C ARG A 258 -1.93 -3.55 -21.61
N GLU A 259 -1.75 -3.76 -22.92
CA GLU A 259 -0.51 -3.38 -23.60
C GLU A 259 -0.30 -1.86 -23.63
N TYR A 260 -1.38 -1.07 -23.71
CA TYR A 260 -1.29 0.38 -23.52
C TYR A 260 -0.71 0.73 -22.16
N PHE A 261 -1.18 0.12 -21.05
CA PHE A 261 -0.65 0.39 -19.72
C PHE A 261 0.81 -0.02 -19.56
N GLN A 262 1.22 -1.12 -20.18
CA GLN A 262 2.63 -1.52 -20.23
C GLN A 262 3.47 -0.46 -20.96
N CYS A 263 3.01 0.03 -22.11
CA CYS A 263 3.68 1.10 -22.85
C CYS A 263 3.75 2.41 -22.06
N ALA A 264 2.66 2.83 -21.42
CA ALA A 264 2.64 4.02 -20.57
C ALA A 264 3.59 3.88 -19.38
N GLY A 265 3.68 2.69 -18.78
CA GLY A 265 4.63 2.38 -17.71
C GLY A 265 6.08 2.53 -18.14
N VAL A 266 6.46 2.05 -19.33
CA VAL A 266 7.81 2.22 -19.90
C VAL A 266 8.15 3.71 -20.09
N ILE A 267 7.24 4.49 -20.66
CA ILE A 267 7.45 5.94 -20.88
C ILE A 267 7.57 6.67 -19.55
N PHE A 268 6.69 6.39 -18.59
CA PHE A 268 6.70 6.99 -17.26
C PHE A 268 8.01 6.70 -16.51
N ASN A 269 8.46 5.44 -16.48
CA ASN A 269 9.70 5.06 -15.82
C ASN A 269 10.91 5.77 -16.46
N GLU A 270 10.97 5.89 -17.78
CA GLU A 270 12.05 6.58 -18.45
C GLU A 270 12.00 8.11 -18.22
N ALA A 271 10.82 8.73 -18.19
CA ALA A 271 10.66 10.15 -17.85
C ALA A 271 11.10 10.43 -16.40
N ARG A 272 10.71 9.56 -15.45
CA ARG A 272 11.12 9.65 -14.05
C ARG A 272 12.65 9.53 -13.93
N ARG A 273 13.25 8.54 -14.60
CA ARG A 273 14.71 8.34 -14.61
C ARG A 273 15.44 9.54 -15.20
N ALA A 274 14.97 10.05 -16.34
CA ALA A 274 15.56 11.21 -16.99
C ALA A 274 15.49 12.46 -16.09
N THR A 275 14.38 12.66 -15.38
CA THR A 275 14.19 13.74 -14.41
C THR A 275 15.14 13.58 -13.21
N ASP A 276 15.19 12.39 -12.59
CA ASP A 276 16.07 12.10 -11.47
C ASP A 276 17.56 12.24 -11.81
N GLU A 277 17.97 11.83 -13.01
CA GLU A 277 19.35 12.00 -13.51
C GLU A 277 19.69 13.45 -13.81
N ALA A 278 18.71 14.20 -14.33
CA ALA A 278 18.89 15.62 -14.60
C ALA A 278 19.15 16.42 -13.31
N GLU A 279 18.39 16.21 -12.27
CA GLU A 279 18.56 16.89 -10.98
C GLU A 279 19.88 16.54 -10.28
N ARG A 280 20.31 15.29 -10.39
CA ARG A 280 21.59 14.85 -9.80
C ARG A 280 22.81 15.50 -10.41
N SER A 281 22.79 15.83 -11.70
CA SER A 281 23.92 16.50 -12.34
C SER A 281 24.12 17.96 -11.88
N ALA A 282 23.14 18.54 -11.18
CA ALA A 282 23.19 19.91 -10.65
C ALA A 282 23.93 20.07 -9.32
N SER A 283 24.13 18.97 -8.56
CA SER A 283 24.72 19.04 -7.22
C SER A 283 26.26 19.23 -7.24
N SER A 284 26.77 20.00 -6.27
CA SER A 284 28.17 20.44 -6.21
C SER A 284 29.14 19.30 -5.84
N LEU A 285 30.42 19.40 -6.29
CA LEU A 285 31.51 18.48 -5.95
C LEU A 285 31.75 18.33 -4.43
N LEU A 286 31.38 19.31 -3.61
CA LEU A 286 31.52 19.28 -2.15
C LEU A 286 30.50 18.33 -1.49
N GLU A 287 29.32 18.16 -2.07
CA GLU A 287 28.33 17.19 -1.59
C GLU A 287 28.79 15.76 -1.85
N ASN A 288 29.48 15.52 -2.98
CA ASN A 288 30.04 14.20 -3.32
C ASN A 288 31.05 13.68 -2.28
N PHE A 289 31.81 14.55 -1.61
CA PHE A 289 32.76 14.14 -0.57
C PHE A 289 32.09 13.79 0.76
N ARG A 290 30.95 14.38 1.09
CA ARG A 290 30.18 14.04 2.29
C ARG A 290 29.49 12.67 2.18
N GLU A 291 29.07 12.30 1.00
CA GLU A 291 28.28 11.08 0.72
C GLU A 291 29.11 9.79 0.69
N TYR A 292 30.42 9.87 0.36
CA TYR A 292 31.28 8.68 0.32
C TYR A 292 31.41 7.95 1.67
N ARG A 293 30.90 8.55 2.75
CA ARG A 293 30.83 8.01 4.12
C ARG A 293 29.41 7.61 4.55
N SER A 294 28.53 7.23 3.64
CA SER A 294 27.22 6.71 4.03
C SER A 294 27.40 5.48 4.94
N ARG A 295 26.90 5.58 6.17
CA ARG A 295 26.93 4.46 7.15
C ARG A 295 26.08 3.27 6.72
N LEU A 296 25.25 3.45 5.68
CA LEU A 296 24.35 2.41 5.16
C LEU A 296 25.00 1.55 4.07
N SER A 297 26.19 1.91 3.54
CA SER A 297 26.87 1.09 2.53
C SER A 297 27.42 -0.21 3.13
N ASN A 298 27.30 -1.31 2.39
CA ASN A 298 27.80 -2.65 2.75
C ASN A 298 28.69 -3.25 1.63
N LEU A 299 28.95 -4.57 1.66
CA LEU A 299 29.77 -5.23 0.65
C LEU A 299 29.12 -5.30 -0.74
N GLU A 300 27.81 -5.33 -0.81
CA GLU A 300 27.02 -5.51 -2.05
C GLU A 300 26.47 -4.19 -2.57
N PHE A 301 26.14 -3.26 -1.66
CA PHE A 301 25.42 -2.03 -1.95
C PHE A 301 26.20 -0.79 -1.51
N THR A 302 26.06 0.27 -2.29
CA THR A 302 26.55 1.61 -1.93
C THR A 302 25.37 2.57 -1.98
N VAL A 303 25.20 3.38 -0.94
CA VAL A 303 24.22 4.48 -0.93
C VAL A 303 24.95 5.77 -1.31
N SER A 304 24.53 6.38 -2.41
CA SER A 304 25.02 7.68 -2.87
C SER A 304 23.85 8.54 -3.29
N ARG A 305 23.81 9.79 -2.79
CA ARG A 305 22.74 10.75 -3.09
C ARG A 305 21.33 10.16 -2.87
N GLU A 306 21.15 9.53 -1.71
CA GLU A 306 19.88 8.89 -1.34
C GLU A 306 19.38 7.83 -2.33
N ARG A 307 20.30 7.23 -3.11
CA ARG A 307 20.00 6.16 -4.06
C ARG A 307 20.91 4.95 -3.81
N LEU A 308 20.33 3.78 -4.00
CA LEU A 308 21.00 2.51 -3.85
C LEU A 308 21.66 2.09 -5.16
N LEU A 309 22.96 1.82 -5.10
CA LEU A 309 23.76 1.34 -6.23
C LEU A 309 24.30 -0.05 -5.91
N LEU A 310 24.32 -0.92 -6.92
CA LEU A 310 25.01 -2.20 -6.88
C LEU A 310 26.52 -1.96 -7.04
N ARG A 311 27.33 -2.53 -6.16
CA ARG A 311 28.81 -2.45 -6.28
C ARG A 311 29.31 -3.27 -7.45
N ASP A 312 28.77 -4.47 -7.63
CA ASP A 312 29.04 -5.34 -8.76
C ASP A 312 27.75 -5.83 -9.43
N PRO A 313 27.29 -5.11 -10.46
CA PRO A 313 26.08 -5.50 -11.19
C PRO A 313 26.16 -6.85 -11.89
N ALA A 314 27.35 -7.38 -12.19
CA ALA A 314 27.51 -8.67 -12.87
C ALA A 314 27.03 -9.84 -12.00
N HIS A 315 27.06 -9.70 -10.68
CA HIS A 315 26.57 -10.70 -9.75
C HIS A 315 25.06 -10.96 -9.87
N LEU A 316 24.24 -10.01 -10.34
CA LEU A 316 22.79 -10.25 -10.54
C LEU A 316 22.48 -11.44 -11.48
N ALA A 317 23.33 -11.66 -12.48
CA ALA A 317 23.14 -12.77 -13.42
C ALA A 317 23.51 -14.12 -12.80
N SER A 318 24.48 -14.15 -11.88
CA SER A 318 24.98 -15.38 -11.25
C SER A 318 24.30 -15.70 -9.91
N ASP A 319 23.81 -14.68 -9.19
CA ASP A 319 23.15 -14.81 -7.89
C ASP A 319 21.79 -14.08 -7.87
N PRO A 320 20.70 -14.74 -8.26
CA PRO A 320 19.35 -14.16 -8.19
C PRO A 320 18.91 -13.76 -6.77
N THR A 321 19.51 -14.32 -5.71
CA THR A 321 19.19 -13.96 -4.32
C THR A 321 19.62 -12.54 -3.99
N LEU A 322 20.53 -11.95 -4.76
CA LEU A 322 20.93 -10.55 -4.63
C LEU A 322 19.74 -9.59 -4.85
N VAL A 323 18.77 -9.97 -5.70
CA VAL A 323 17.53 -9.21 -5.86
C VAL A 323 16.77 -9.15 -4.54
N LEU A 324 16.61 -10.28 -3.84
CA LEU A 324 15.90 -10.31 -2.55
C LEU A 324 16.63 -9.51 -1.47
N ARG A 325 17.95 -9.60 -1.40
CA ARG A 325 18.74 -8.80 -0.45
C ARG A 325 18.68 -7.30 -0.74
N LEU A 326 18.60 -6.94 -2.02
CA LEU A 326 18.41 -5.54 -2.44
C LEU A 326 17.03 -5.03 -2.00
N LEU A 327 15.98 -5.82 -2.19
CA LEU A 327 14.63 -5.48 -1.76
C LEU A 327 14.51 -5.41 -0.23
N GLU A 328 15.17 -6.31 0.49
CA GLU A 328 15.26 -6.26 1.95
C GLU A 328 15.97 -4.97 2.41
N PHE A 329 17.04 -4.58 1.74
CA PHE A 329 17.73 -3.33 2.03
C PHE A 329 16.84 -2.11 1.79
N ILE A 330 16.10 -2.07 0.65
CA ILE A 330 15.12 -1.01 0.36
C ILE A 330 14.03 -0.98 1.42
N GLY A 331 13.44 -2.14 1.73
CA GLY A 331 12.38 -2.27 2.73
C GLY A 331 12.79 -1.80 4.12
N ARG A 332 14.03 -2.08 4.52
CA ARG A 332 14.57 -1.72 5.84
C ARG A 332 14.95 -0.24 5.94
N HIS A 333 15.54 0.34 4.89
CA HIS A 333 16.18 1.66 4.96
C HIS A 333 15.43 2.76 4.20
N GLY A 334 14.45 2.43 3.39
CA GLY A 334 13.69 3.41 2.60
C GLY A 334 14.52 4.11 1.53
N VAL A 335 15.58 3.49 1.03
CA VAL A 335 16.47 4.05 0.00
C VAL A 335 16.11 3.45 -1.36
N PRO A 336 15.54 4.23 -2.30
CA PRO A 336 15.17 3.72 -3.62
C PRO A 336 16.41 3.43 -4.48
N PRO A 337 16.31 2.49 -5.45
CA PRO A 337 17.41 2.18 -6.34
C PRO A 337 17.75 3.35 -7.27
N SER A 338 18.98 3.41 -7.74
CA SER A 338 19.39 4.33 -8.80
C SER A 338 18.84 3.87 -10.15
N SER A 339 18.73 4.79 -11.13
CA SER A 339 18.30 4.46 -12.50
C SER A 339 19.14 3.35 -13.14
N GLU A 340 20.44 3.31 -12.85
CA GLU A 340 21.32 2.24 -13.32
C GLU A 340 20.98 0.89 -12.66
N THR A 341 20.77 0.89 -11.34
CA THR A 341 20.35 -0.31 -10.60
C THR A 341 19.00 -0.84 -11.10
N GLU A 342 18.04 0.05 -11.36
CA GLU A 342 16.75 -0.34 -11.94
C GLU A 342 16.89 -1.01 -13.31
N ARG A 343 17.71 -0.43 -14.22
CA ARG A 343 17.97 -1.04 -15.55
C ARG A 343 18.63 -2.42 -15.43
N LYS A 344 19.50 -2.62 -14.43
CA LYS A 344 20.10 -3.94 -14.18
C LYS A 344 19.11 -4.95 -13.62
N LEU A 345 18.20 -4.50 -12.74
CA LEU A 345 17.08 -5.32 -12.27
C LEU A 345 16.15 -5.73 -13.42
N GLU A 346 15.79 -4.79 -14.30
CA GLU A 346 15.00 -5.09 -15.51
C GLU A 346 15.68 -6.13 -16.41
N ALA A 347 16.98 -5.98 -16.64
CA ALA A 347 17.76 -6.93 -17.43
C ALA A 347 17.84 -8.33 -16.79
N SER A 348 17.70 -8.44 -15.46
CA SER A 348 17.73 -9.72 -14.74
C SER A 348 16.35 -10.43 -14.68
N ARG A 349 15.29 -9.85 -15.25
CA ARG A 349 13.90 -10.32 -15.14
C ARG A 349 13.73 -11.80 -15.50
N GLU A 350 14.27 -12.21 -16.64
CA GLU A 350 14.11 -13.60 -17.12
C GLU A 350 14.83 -14.61 -16.23
N SER A 351 16.07 -14.31 -15.84
CA SER A 351 16.86 -15.18 -14.96
C SER A 351 16.24 -15.29 -13.57
N PHE A 352 15.72 -14.18 -13.03
CA PHE A 352 15.02 -14.14 -11.75
C PHE A 352 13.70 -14.90 -11.81
N ALA A 353 12.92 -14.76 -12.90
CA ALA A 353 11.69 -15.50 -13.09
C ALA A 353 11.94 -17.02 -13.16
N ALA A 354 12.94 -17.46 -13.91
CA ALA A 354 13.32 -18.88 -14.01
C ALA A 354 13.77 -19.43 -12.64
N TRP A 355 14.45 -18.62 -11.84
CA TRP A 355 14.86 -18.99 -10.50
C TRP A 355 13.69 -19.09 -9.51
N CYS A 356 12.73 -18.16 -9.53
CA CYS A 356 11.53 -18.14 -8.69
C CYS A 356 10.51 -19.23 -9.06
N ALA A 357 10.51 -19.71 -10.31
CA ALA A 357 9.57 -20.74 -10.77
C ALA A 357 9.78 -22.11 -10.09
N GLN A 358 10.96 -22.37 -9.54
CA GLN A 358 11.25 -23.61 -8.82
C GLN A 358 10.79 -23.50 -7.36
N PRO A 359 10.18 -24.54 -6.77
CA PRO A 359 9.86 -24.57 -5.34
C PRO A 359 11.10 -24.32 -4.50
N ARG A 360 11.02 -23.34 -3.61
CA ARG A 360 12.14 -22.90 -2.76
C ARG A 360 11.61 -22.25 -1.49
N PRO A 361 12.38 -22.25 -0.39
CA PRO A 361 12.00 -21.59 0.86
C PRO A 361 12.10 -20.06 0.75
N LEU A 362 11.42 -19.49 -0.27
CA LEU A 362 11.41 -18.04 -0.52
C LEU A 362 10.62 -17.27 0.53
N TRP A 363 9.72 -17.96 1.25
CA TRP A 363 8.86 -17.30 2.23
C TRP A 363 9.66 -16.52 3.28
N ASN A 364 10.73 -17.07 3.81
CA ASN A 364 11.53 -16.41 4.83
C ASN A 364 12.08 -15.04 4.37
N SER A 365 12.57 -14.96 3.13
CA SER A 365 13.05 -13.69 2.58
C SER A 365 11.91 -12.73 2.28
N PHE A 366 10.82 -13.23 1.70
CA PHE A 366 9.63 -12.42 1.45
C PHE A 366 8.99 -11.90 2.74
N LYS A 367 8.90 -12.72 3.77
CA LYS A 367 8.41 -12.31 5.09
C LYS A 367 9.17 -11.10 5.62
N VAL A 368 10.50 -11.13 5.56
CA VAL A 368 11.35 -10.01 6.01
C VAL A 368 11.09 -8.74 5.20
N ILE A 369 10.95 -8.88 3.86
CA ILE A 369 10.66 -7.75 2.98
C ILE A 369 9.27 -7.18 3.30
N LEU A 370 8.25 -8.03 3.37
CA LEU A 370 6.85 -7.63 3.57
C LEU A 370 6.57 -7.05 4.96
N ALA A 371 7.33 -7.46 5.99
CA ALA A 371 7.25 -6.90 7.34
C ALA A 371 8.08 -5.61 7.52
N SER A 372 8.89 -5.22 6.54
CA SER A 372 9.79 -4.07 6.66
C SER A 372 9.03 -2.73 6.66
N PRO A 373 9.52 -1.68 7.35
CA PRO A 373 8.84 -0.38 7.42
C PRO A 373 8.59 0.29 6.06
N HIS A 374 9.45 0.03 5.07
CA HIS A 374 9.34 0.57 3.71
C HIS A 374 9.03 -0.52 2.66
N ALA A 375 8.31 -1.56 3.05
CA ALA A 375 7.94 -2.66 2.13
C ALA A 375 7.18 -2.17 0.90
N ALA A 376 6.35 -1.14 1.02
CA ALA A 376 5.68 -0.51 -0.12
C ALA A 376 6.68 -0.05 -1.20
N MET A 377 7.80 0.56 -0.81
CA MET A 377 8.86 0.97 -1.74
C MET A 377 9.55 -0.23 -2.41
N ALA A 378 9.77 -1.32 -1.67
CA ALA A 378 10.32 -2.55 -2.22
C ALA A 378 9.37 -3.19 -3.26
N LEU A 379 8.06 -3.24 -2.95
CA LEU A 379 7.03 -3.74 -3.87
C LEU A 379 6.88 -2.84 -5.11
N ARG A 380 6.93 -1.53 -4.96
CA ARG A 380 6.97 -0.57 -6.09
C ARG A 380 8.21 -0.77 -6.96
N THR A 381 9.35 -1.07 -6.35
CA THR A 381 10.57 -1.40 -7.11
C THR A 381 10.39 -2.68 -7.91
N LEU A 382 9.77 -3.73 -7.32
CA LEU A 382 9.44 -4.96 -8.05
C LEU A 382 8.49 -4.69 -9.23
N GLN A 383 7.46 -3.87 -9.04
CA GLN A 383 6.52 -3.52 -10.09
C GLN A 383 7.21 -2.73 -11.20
N SER A 384 7.88 -1.62 -10.88
CA SER A 384 8.49 -0.72 -11.88
C SER A 384 9.58 -1.38 -12.70
N THR A 385 10.25 -2.40 -12.16
CA THR A 385 11.28 -3.19 -12.86
C THR A 385 10.71 -4.46 -13.53
N GLY A 386 9.40 -4.72 -13.38
CA GLY A 386 8.74 -5.92 -13.92
C GLY A 386 9.15 -7.23 -13.25
N LEU A 387 9.72 -7.14 -12.04
CA LEU A 387 10.13 -8.30 -11.25
C LEU A 387 8.97 -8.87 -10.40
N LEU A 388 7.89 -8.11 -10.19
CA LEU A 388 6.76 -8.60 -9.38
C LEU A 388 6.08 -9.83 -10.02
N PRO A 389 5.69 -9.80 -11.31
CA PRO A 389 5.17 -11.01 -11.98
C PRO A 389 6.23 -12.09 -12.24
N ALA A 390 7.51 -11.76 -12.12
CA ALA A 390 8.60 -12.74 -12.14
C ALA A 390 8.68 -13.52 -10.82
N ALA A 391 8.51 -12.82 -9.68
CA ALA A 391 8.47 -13.42 -8.35
C ALA A 391 7.13 -14.15 -8.08
N LEU A 392 6.03 -13.54 -8.51
CA LEU A 392 4.66 -14.01 -8.35
C LEU A 392 3.97 -14.13 -9.71
N PRO A 393 4.16 -15.26 -10.44
CA PRO A 393 3.51 -15.46 -11.75
C PRO A 393 1.98 -15.34 -11.70
N GLU A 394 1.40 -15.63 -10.54
CA GLU A 394 -0.03 -15.51 -10.23
C GLU A 394 -0.52 -14.05 -10.31
N TRP A 395 0.38 -13.07 -10.29
CA TRP A 395 0.10 -11.63 -10.44
C TRP A 395 -0.24 -11.20 -11.87
N LYS A 396 0.28 -11.92 -12.88
CA LYS A 396 0.11 -11.57 -14.30
C LYS A 396 -1.34 -11.29 -14.76
N PRO A 397 -2.36 -12.04 -14.30
CA PRO A 397 -3.73 -11.80 -14.71
C PRO A 397 -4.25 -10.39 -14.40
N ILE A 398 -3.79 -9.78 -13.32
CA ILE A 398 -4.27 -8.45 -12.88
C ILE A 398 -3.41 -7.27 -13.37
N GLU A 399 -2.22 -7.52 -13.95
CA GLU A 399 -1.38 -6.44 -14.50
C GLU A 399 -2.11 -5.66 -15.59
N GLY A 400 -2.27 -4.37 -15.39
CA GLY A 400 -2.95 -3.49 -16.33
C GLY A 400 -4.41 -3.87 -16.58
N LEU A 401 -5.03 -4.65 -15.69
CA LEU A 401 -6.43 -5.01 -15.77
C LEU A 401 -7.31 -3.84 -15.34
N VAL A 402 -8.25 -3.44 -16.20
CA VAL A 402 -9.26 -2.42 -15.90
C VAL A 402 -10.59 -3.11 -15.61
N ILE A 403 -11.21 -2.72 -14.51
CA ILE A 403 -12.60 -3.07 -14.18
C ILE A 403 -13.45 -1.82 -14.40
N ALA A 404 -14.40 -1.90 -15.34
CA ALA A 404 -15.31 -0.80 -15.66
C ALA A 404 -16.36 -0.62 -14.54
N ASN A 405 -15.93 -0.12 -13.39
CA ASN A 405 -16.76 0.19 -12.24
C ASN A 405 -16.26 1.48 -11.60
N SER A 406 -17.17 2.36 -11.20
CA SER A 406 -16.89 3.66 -10.58
C SER A 406 -16.07 3.58 -9.26
N GLU A 407 -15.98 2.41 -8.66
CA GLU A 407 -15.15 2.18 -7.47
C GLU A 407 -13.66 2.07 -7.81
N TYR A 408 -13.31 1.60 -9.02
CA TYR A 408 -11.93 1.43 -9.45
C TYR A 408 -11.41 2.69 -10.14
N ARG A 409 -10.54 3.41 -9.48
CA ARG A 409 -9.88 4.62 -10.02
C ARG A 409 -8.60 4.30 -10.80
N TYR A 410 -8.06 3.13 -10.57
CA TYR A 410 -6.79 2.64 -11.12
C TYR A 410 -6.97 1.23 -11.68
N THR A 411 -5.98 0.73 -12.42
CA THR A 411 -5.91 -0.69 -12.77
C THR A 411 -5.83 -1.54 -11.51
N VAL A 412 -6.24 -2.80 -11.58
CA VAL A 412 -6.35 -3.69 -10.40
C VAL A 412 -5.01 -3.85 -9.68
N ASP A 413 -3.92 -4.01 -10.41
CA ASP A 413 -2.56 -4.11 -9.87
C ASP A 413 -2.11 -2.82 -9.16
N GLU A 414 -2.35 -1.66 -9.75
CA GLU A 414 -2.06 -0.37 -9.13
C GLU A 414 -2.91 -0.13 -7.88
N GLN A 415 -4.19 -0.47 -7.95
CA GLN A 415 -5.13 -0.35 -6.84
C GLN A 415 -4.69 -1.23 -5.65
N THR A 416 -4.21 -2.44 -5.94
CA THR A 416 -3.66 -3.34 -4.92
C THR A 416 -2.43 -2.73 -4.24
N LEU A 417 -1.48 -2.18 -5.01
CA LEU A 417 -0.29 -1.55 -4.43
C LEU A 417 -0.62 -0.31 -3.60
N ARG A 418 -1.61 0.48 -4.00
CA ARG A 418 -2.10 1.61 -3.19
C ARG A 418 -2.77 1.16 -1.89
N THR A 419 -3.46 0.03 -1.93
CA THR A 419 -4.00 -0.60 -0.72
C THR A 419 -2.88 -0.98 0.25
N LEU A 420 -1.78 -1.53 -0.27
CA LEU A 420 -0.61 -1.86 0.55
C LEU A 420 0.09 -0.59 1.09
N GLU A 421 0.24 0.45 0.28
CA GLU A 421 0.78 1.75 0.72
C GLU A 421 -0.02 2.31 1.91
N ALA A 422 -1.36 2.23 1.86
CA ALA A 422 -2.22 2.69 2.93
C ALA A 422 -2.00 1.93 4.26
N VAL A 423 -1.60 0.65 4.22
CA VAL A 423 -1.20 -0.10 5.43
C VAL A 423 0.07 0.48 6.05
N PHE A 424 1.09 0.73 5.22
CA PHE A 424 2.38 1.22 5.73
C PHE A 424 2.34 2.68 6.17
N GLU A 425 1.49 3.51 5.58
CA GLU A 425 1.25 4.90 6.00
C GLU A 425 0.65 5.01 7.41
N LEU A 426 -0.02 3.95 7.90
CA LEU A 426 -0.53 3.90 9.27
C LEU A 426 0.57 4.08 10.32
N GLY A 427 1.76 3.53 10.09
CA GLY A 427 2.86 3.56 11.06
C GLY A 427 3.37 4.97 11.40
N GLY A 428 3.13 5.96 10.53
CA GLY A 428 3.53 7.36 10.72
C GLY A 428 2.37 8.35 10.86
N THR A 429 1.14 7.88 10.99
CA THR A 429 -0.03 8.77 10.99
C THR A 429 -0.14 9.61 12.25
N VAL A 430 -0.42 10.93 12.06
CA VAL A 430 -0.75 11.87 13.15
C VAL A 430 -2.26 12.14 13.24
N ASN A 431 -3.05 11.58 12.33
CA ASN A 431 -4.49 11.76 12.28
C ASN A 431 -5.16 10.87 13.34
N ALA A 432 -5.91 11.46 14.26
CA ALA A 432 -6.55 10.77 15.38
C ALA A 432 -7.52 9.66 14.94
N GLU A 433 -8.25 9.84 13.83
CA GLU A 433 -9.16 8.82 13.32
C GLU A 433 -8.41 7.60 12.76
N ARG A 434 -7.22 7.80 12.17
CA ARG A 434 -6.38 6.73 11.66
C ARG A 434 -5.55 6.07 12.75
N GLN A 435 -5.25 6.79 13.83
CA GLN A 435 -4.44 6.29 14.94
C GLN A 435 -5.02 5.01 15.57
N ARG A 436 -6.35 4.92 15.67
CA ARG A 436 -7.03 3.71 16.17
C ARG A 436 -6.75 2.47 15.32
N PHE A 437 -6.61 2.62 14.01
CA PHE A 437 -6.21 1.52 13.11
C PHE A 437 -4.70 1.25 13.15
N ALA A 438 -3.88 2.29 13.39
CA ALA A 438 -2.45 2.11 13.63
C ALA A 438 -2.20 1.24 14.89
N THR A 439 -3.01 1.43 15.95
CA THR A 439 -2.98 0.57 17.12
C THR A 439 -3.32 -0.88 16.75
N LEU A 440 -4.38 -1.12 15.96
CA LEU A 440 -4.72 -2.47 15.52
C LEU A 440 -3.59 -3.11 14.69
N LEU A 441 -2.93 -2.33 13.83
CA LEU A 441 -1.80 -2.83 13.04
C LEU A 441 -0.63 -3.24 13.94
N SER A 442 -0.35 -2.47 15.00
CA SER A 442 0.72 -2.78 15.96
C SER A 442 0.45 -4.03 16.82
N GLU A 443 -0.82 -4.45 16.90
CA GLU A 443 -1.26 -5.65 17.62
C GLU A 443 -1.31 -6.91 16.72
N ILE A 444 -0.97 -6.77 15.43
CA ILE A 444 -0.86 -7.91 14.50
C ILE A 444 0.53 -8.52 14.65
N ASP A 445 0.61 -9.78 15.07
CA ASP A 445 1.87 -10.48 15.32
C ASP A 445 2.71 -10.66 14.04
N ASP A 446 2.09 -10.91 12.90
CA ASP A 446 2.75 -11.12 11.61
C ASP A 446 2.13 -10.28 10.49
N VAL A 447 2.60 -9.05 10.36
CA VAL A 447 2.14 -8.10 9.31
C VAL A 447 2.44 -8.64 7.90
N ALA A 448 3.47 -9.49 7.72
CA ALA A 448 3.78 -10.05 6.41
C ALA A 448 2.64 -10.92 5.86
N LEU A 449 1.88 -11.61 6.72
CA LEU A 449 0.71 -12.40 6.32
C LEU A 449 -0.43 -11.52 5.81
N LEU A 450 -0.66 -10.37 6.47
CA LEU A 450 -1.62 -9.37 6.01
C LEU A 450 -1.23 -8.83 4.63
N VAL A 451 0.02 -8.38 4.49
CA VAL A 451 0.53 -7.81 3.23
C VAL A 451 0.49 -8.84 2.11
N PHE A 452 0.86 -10.09 2.39
CA PHE A 452 0.79 -11.18 1.41
C PHE A 452 -0.66 -11.48 1.00
N ALA A 453 -1.60 -11.54 1.93
CA ALA A 453 -3.01 -11.72 1.59
C ALA A 453 -3.55 -10.58 0.73
N LEU A 454 -3.21 -9.33 1.06
CA LEU A 454 -3.63 -8.15 0.30
C LEU A 454 -3.14 -8.14 -1.15
N LEU A 455 -1.96 -8.75 -1.45
CA LEU A 455 -1.50 -8.90 -2.83
C LEU A 455 -2.48 -9.69 -3.71
N PHE A 456 -3.30 -10.56 -3.13
CA PHE A 456 -4.22 -11.42 -3.86
C PHE A 456 -5.70 -11.03 -3.71
N HIS A 457 -6.04 -10.07 -2.85
CA HIS A 457 -7.43 -9.70 -2.54
C HIS A 457 -8.28 -9.39 -3.78
N GLU A 458 -7.69 -8.74 -4.78
CA GLU A 458 -8.40 -8.24 -5.96
C GLU A 458 -8.35 -9.23 -7.16
N MET A 459 -7.89 -10.46 -6.95
CA MET A 459 -7.83 -11.48 -8.01
C MET A 459 -9.18 -12.20 -8.25
N GLY A 460 -10.26 -11.64 -7.75
CA GLY A 460 -11.62 -12.15 -7.97
C GLY A 460 -11.87 -13.51 -7.30
N PRO A 461 -12.63 -14.42 -7.96
CA PRO A 461 -12.96 -15.72 -7.39
C PRO A 461 -11.77 -16.65 -7.16
N GLU A 462 -10.71 -16.49 -7.94
CA GLU A 462 -9.52 -17.34 -7.91
C GLU A 462 -8.46 -16.87 -6.89
N ALA A 463 -8.74 -15.78 -6.17
CA ALA A 463 -7.80 -15.15 -5.24
C ALA A 463 -7.18 -16.13 -4.22
N ALA A 464 -8.00 -16.96 -3.59
CA ALA A 464 -7.54 -17.95 -2.60
C ALA A 464 -6.67 -19.05 -3.24
N GLU A 465 -7.03 -19.50 -4.45
CA GLU A 465 -6.25 -20.51 -5.18
C GLU A 465 -4.90 -19.95 -5.64
N CYS A 466 -4.88 -18.73 -6.16
CA CYS A 466 -3.65 -18.04 -6.55
C CYS A 466 -2.72 -17.85 -5.34
N ALA A 467 -3.24 -17.38 -4.22
CA ALA A 467 -2.46 -17.21 -2.99
C ALA A 467 -1.93 -18.54 -2.45
N ARG A 468 -2.75 -19.61 -2.47
CA ARG A 468 -2.34 -20.94 -2.05
C ARG A 468 -1.22 -21.50 -2.94
N THR A 469 -1.35 -21.34 -4.25
CA THR A 469 -0.32 -21.79 -5.21
C THR A 469 1.00 -21.07 -4.98
N ALA A 470 0.97 -19.74 -4.83
CA ALA A 470 2.15 -18.94 -4.53
C ALA A 470 2.77 -19.33 -3.17
N ALA A 471 1.96 -19.48 -2.13
CA ALA A 471 2.41 -19.85 -0.78
C ALA A 471 3.07 -21.24 -0.74
N LEU A 472 2.50 -22.22 -1.44
CA LEU A 472 3.07 -23.57 -1.56
C LEU A 472 4.42 -23.54 -2.29
N ARG A 473 4.52 -22.79 -3.40
CA ARG A 473 5.75 -22.66 -4.19
C ARG A 473 6.86 -21.97 -3.37
N MET A 474 6.50 -21.05 -2.48
CA MET A 474 7.43 -20.36 -1.59
C MET A 474 7.76 -21.13 -0.31
N GLU A 475 7.21 -22.31 -0.12
CA GLU A 475 7.36 -23.13 1.11
C GLU A 475 6.87 -22.39 2.37
N MET A 476 5.75 -21.68 2.28
CA MET A 476 5.10 -21.05 3.43
C MET A 476 4.58 -22.12 4.40
N PRO A 477 4.76 -21.98 5.73
CA PRO A 477 4.22 -22.89 6.74
C PRO A 477 2.70 -23.07 6.64
N ALA A 478 2.17 -24.25 7.03
CA ALA A 478 0.76 -24.57 6.90
C ALA A 478 -0.14 -23.61 7.68
N GLU A 479 0.23 -23.27 8.93
CA GLU A 479 -0.50 -22.32 9.78
C GLU A 479 -0.58 -20.93 9.14
N ALA A 480 0.52 -20.43 8.57
CA ALA A 480 0.55 -19.16 7.87
C ALA A 480 -0.36 -19.16 6.62
N ARG A 481 -0.42 -20.29 5.90
CA ARG A 481 -1.31 -20.44 4.74
C ARG A 481 -2.78 -20.39 5.12
N GLU A 482 -3.17 -21.01 6.23
CA GLU A 482 -4.55 -20.98 6.75
C GLU A 482 -4.98 -19.55 7.10
N ILE A 483 -4.09 -18.76 7.70
CA ILE A 483 -4.36 -17.34 8.04
C ILE A 483 -4.53 -16.51 6.76
N VAL A 484 -3.68 -16.70 5.75
CA VAL A 484 -3.78 -16.00 4.46
C VAL A 484 -5.08 -16.37 3.74
N GLU A 485 -5.40 -17.68 3.66
CA GLU A 485 -6.62 -18.16 3.01
C GLU A 485 -7.87 -17.62 3.70
N PHE A 486 -7.91 -17.62 5.02
CA PHE A 486 -8.98 -17.02 5.81
C PHE A 486 -9.19 -15.54 5.45
N GLN A 487 -8.12 -14.74 5.42
CA GLN A 487 -8.21 -13.30 5.11
C GLN A 487 -8.79 -13.06 3.72
N ILE A 488 -8.39 -13.84 2.73
CA ILE A 488 -8.87 -13.72 1.35
C ILE A 488 -10.34 -14.14 1.22
N LEU A 489 -10.73 -15.25 1.84
CA LEU A 489 -12.10 -15.75 1.79
C LEU A 489 -13.08 -14.84 2.53
N ARG A 490 -12.63 -14.15 3.56
CA ARG A 490 -13.46 -13.26 4.40
C ARG A 490 -13.27 -11.77 4.12
N ARG A 491 -12.57 -11.43 3.04
CA ARG A 491 -12.17 -10.04 2.71
C ARG A 491 -13.31 -9.02 2.61
N SER A 492 -14.53 -9.47 2.30
CA SER A 492 -15.70 -8.59 2.18
C SER A 492 -16.59 -8.57 3.42
N ASP A 493 -16.43 -9.50 4.37
CA ASP A 493 -17.37 -9.68 5.47
C ASP A 493 -17.65 -8.38 6.26
N LEU A 494 -16.62 -7.60 6.57
CA LEU A 494 -16.78 -6.30 7.24
C LEU A 494 -17.45 -5.26 6.34
N SER A 495 -17.02 -5.16 5.08
CA SER A 495 -17.60 -4.21 4.12
C SER A 495 -19.06 -4.53 3.82
N ASP A 496 -19.40 -5.82 3.69
CA ASP A 496 -20.77 -6.26 3.45
C ASP A 496 -21.66 -5.95 4.66
N ALA A 497 -21.14 -6.14 5.87
CA ALA A 497 -21.85 -5.77 7.09
C ALA A 497 -22.11 -4.26 7.18
N MET A 498 -21.15 -3.43 6.76
CA MET A 498 -21.27 -1.97 6.77
C MET A 498 -22.27 -1.44 5.72
N THR A 499 -22.40 -2.11 4.57
CA THR A 499 -23.16 -1.57 3.43
C THR A 499 -24.56 -2.16 3.32
N SER A 500 -24.76 -3.41 3.72
CA SER A 500 -26.00 -4.16 3.49
C SER A 500 -26.83 -4.45 4.74
N ARG A 501 -26.30 -4.09 5.94
CA ARG A 501 -26.97 -4.45 7.21
C ARG A 501 -26.87 -3.31 8.21
N ASP A 502 -27.76 -3.34 9.19
CA ASP A 502 -27.69 -2.49 10.36
C ASP A 502 -26.62 -3.07 11.33
N VAL A 503 -25.53 -2.34 11.50
CA VAL A 503 -24.45 -2.72 12.44
C VAL A 503 -24.86 -2.59 13.91
N ASP A 504 -25.97 -1.90 14.18
CA ASP A 504 -26.55 -1.82 15.52
C ASP A 504 -27.52 -2.99 15.82
N ASP A 505 -27.82 -3.83 14.80
CA ASP A 505 -28.62 -5.07 14.99
C ASP A 505 -27.75 -6.19 15.62
N PRO A 506 -28.08 -6.66 16.83
CA PRO A 506 -27.33 -7.71 17.50
C PRO A 506 -27.23 -9.04 16.73
N ALA A 507 -28.21 -9.34 15.86
CA ALA A 507 -28.17 -10.58 15.07
C ALA A 507 -27.10 -10.49 13.96
N THR A 508 -26.95 -9.31 13.34
CA THR A 508 -25.92 -9.04 12.35
C THR A 508 -24.53 -9.15 12.96
N VAL A 509 -24.32 -8.51 14.11
CA VAL A 509 -23.03 -8.53 14.84
C VAL A 509 -22.66 -9.95 15.26
N ARG A 510 -23.63 -10.73 15.80
CA ARG A 510 -23.40 -12.13 16.19
C ARG A 510 -23.01 -13.00 14.99
N GLN A 511 -23.73 -12.88 13.88
CA GLN A 511 -23.39 -13.63 12.67
C GLN A 511 -21.99 -13.28 12.12
N LEU A 512 -21.58 -12.01 12.24
CA LEU A 512 -20.24 -11.58 11.85
C LEU A 512 -19.18 -12.15 12.81
N ALA A 513 -19.42 -12.09 14.12
CA ALA A 513 -18.54 -12.67 15.14
C ALA A 513 -18.34 -14.18 14.94
N GLU A 514 -19.42 -14.94 14.68
CA GLU A 514 -19.37 -16.38 14.37
C GLU A 514 -18.50 -16.69 13.13
N ARG A 515 -18.58 -15.85 12.08
CA ARG A 515 -17.80 -16.02 10.86
C ARG A 515 -16.33 -15.71 11.06
N VAL A 516 -16.03 -14.68 11.82
CA VAL A 516 -14.67 -14.23 12.12
C VAL A 516 -13.97 -15.16 13.10
N GLY A 517 -14.65 -15.54 14.17
CA GLY A 517 -14.25 -16.53 15.17
C GLY A 517 -13.28 -16.07 16.22
N THR A 518 -12.31 -15.16 15.91
CA THR A 518 -11.33 -14.68 16.89
C THR A 518 -11.04 -13.19 16.74
N SER A 519 -10.63 -12.53 17.81
CA SER A 519 -10.21 -11.12 17.83
C SER A 519 -9.02 -10.86 16.93
N GLU A 520 -8.06 -11.77 16.83
CA GLU A 520 -6.91 -11.68 15.95
C GLU A 520 -7.32 -11.65 14.48
N ARG A 521 -8.19 -12.58 14.06
CA ARG A 521 -8.75 -12.62 12.71
C ARG A 521 -9.53 -11.34 12.39
N LEU A 522 -10.26 -10.80 13.37
CA LEU A 522 -10.99 -9.54 13.23
C LEU A 522 -10.04 -8.36 13.00
N ARG A 523 -8.89 -8.30 13.68
CA ARG A 523 -7.87 -7.25 13.46
C ARG A 523 -7.33 -7.30 12.05
N PHE A 524 -6.97 -8.47 11.54
CA PHE A 524 -6.53 -8.62 10.14
C PHE A 524 -7.56 -8.07 9.15
N LEU A 525 -8.83 -8.47 9.31
CA LEU A 525 -9.91 -8.00 8.42
C LEU A 525 -10.15 -6.50 8.55
N ALA A 526 -10.06 -5.94 9.75
CA ALA A 526 -10.27 -4.52 9.99
C ALA A 526 -9.17 -3.65 9.37
N VAL A 527 -7.89 -4.05 9.48
CA VAL A 527 -6.78 -3.33 8.85
C VAL A 527 -6.83 -3.48 7.33
N ALA A 528 -7.19 -4.66 6.81
CA ALA A 528 -7.40 -4.86 5.38
C ALA A 528 -8.54 -3.99 4.84
N ALA A 529 -9.68 -3.93 5.54
CA ALA A 529 -10.82 -3.08 5.17
C ALA A 529 -10.46 -1.58 5.25
N TYR A 530 -9.73 -1.16 6.29
CA TYR A 530 -9.19 0.20 6.39
C TYR A 530 -8.36 0.57 5.15
N ALA A 531 -7.41 -0.26 4.79
CA ALA A 531 -6.52 0.00 3.66
C ALA A 531 -7.30 0.12 2.33
N ARG A 532 -8.29 -0.74 2.12
CA ARG A 532 -9.18 -0.67 0.96
C ARG A 532 -10.01 0.62 0.97
N ILE A 533 -10.60 1.00 2.10
CA ILE A 533 -11.38 2.23 2.20
C ILE A 533 -10.52 3.45 1.81
N VAL A 534 -9.30 3.53 2.32
CA VAL A 534 -8.37 4.64 2.02
C VAL A 534 -7.97 4.65 0.54
N ALA A 535 -7.71 3.49 -0.05
CA ALA A 535 -7.29 3.38 -1.43
C ALA A 535 -8.41 3.60 -2.46
N TYR A 536 -9.65 3.21 -2.14
CA TYR A 536 -10.78 3.21 -3.10
C TYR A 536 -11.71 4.39 -2.94
N SER A 537 -11.89 4.90 -1.71
CA SER A 537 -12.89 5.94 -1.47
C SER A 537 -12.43 7.30 -1.96
N ALA A 538 -13.37 8.12 -2.42
CA ALA A 538 -13.13 9.53 -2.62
C ALA A 538 -12.81 10.21 -1.27
N ALA A 539 -11.94 11.21 -1.29
CA ALA A 539 -11.36 11.81 -0.08
C ALA A 539 -12.42 12.32 0.92
N ASP A 540 -13.55 12.84 0.42
CA ASP A 540 -14.70 13.31 1.19
C ASP A 540 -15.48 12.21 1.91
N LYS A 541 -15.36 10.95 1.46
CA LYS A 541 -16.08 9.80 2.03
C LYS A 541 -15.25 8.94 2.97
N VAL A 542 -13.93 9.13 2.99
CA VAL A 542 -13.01 8.29 3.77
C VAL A 542 -13.33 8.34 5.26
N ALA A 543 -13.45 9.54 5.84
CA ALA A 543 -13.69 9.70 7.27
C ALA A 543 -14.98 9.00 7.72
N TYR A 544 -16.07 9.18 7.00
CA TYR A 544 -17.35 8.54 7.28
C TYR A 544 -17.27 7.01 7.23
N ARG A 545 -16.63 6.46 6.17
CA ARG A 545 -16.47 5.00 6.04
C ARG A 545 -15.56 4.41 7.12
N LEU A 546 -14.51 5.11 7.53
CA LEU A 546 -13.64 4.69 8.62
C LEU A 546 -14.36 4.70 9.97
N ASP A 547 -15.26 5.65 10.22
CA ASP A 547 -16.09 5.65 11.42
C ASP A 547 -17.07 4.46 11.43
N GLN A 548 -17.72 4.16 10.31
CA GLN A 548 -18.56 2.96 10.18
C GLN A 548 -17.74 1.68 10.43
N LEU A 549 -16.56 1.57 9.82
CA LEU A 549 -15.68 0.41 10.03
C LEU A 549 -15.31 0.25 11.51
N TRP A 550 -14.99 1.36 12.18
CA TRP A 550 -14.64 1.33 13.59
C TRP A 550 -15.79 0.88 14.48
N ARG A 551 -17.02 1.35 14.21
CA ARG A 551 -18.23 0.88 14.92
C ARG A 551 -18.46 -0.61 14.71
N THR A 552 -18.38 -1.08 13.46
CA THR A 552 -18.52 -2.49 13.12
C THR A 552 -17.47 -3.34 13.82
N TYR A 553 -16.20 -2.90 13.80
CA TYR A 553 -15.10 -3.56 14.50
C TYR A 553 -15.38 -3.68 16.00
N ASN A 554 -15.72 -2.58 16.68
CA ASN A 554 -15.96 -2.58 18.11
C ASN A 554 -17.17 -3.45 18.51
N ALA A 555 -18.28 -3.34 17.78
CA ALA A 555 -19.44 -4.18 18.03
C ALA A 555 -19.09 -5.67 17.90
N THR A 556 -18.40 -6.06 16.84
CA THR A 556 -17.97 -7.46 16.61
C THR A 556 -16.96 -7.91 17.65
N GLN A 557 -16.00 -7.05 18.02
CA GLN A 557 -15.03 -7.34 19.07
C GLN A 557 -15.71 -7.60 20.42
N HIS A 558 -16.67 -6.75 20.78
CA HIS A 558 -17.46 -6.94 22.02
C HIS A 558 -18.22 -8.26 21.98
N GLU A 559 -18.84 -8.61 20.86
CA GLU A 559 -19.56 -9.89 20.73
C GLU A 559 -18.61 -11.09 20.81
N LEU A 560 -17.43 -11.02 20.18
CA LEU A 560 -16.41 -12.07 20.29
C LEU A 560 -15.91 -12.27 21.73
N LEU A 561 -15.82 -11.18 22.50
CA LEU A 561 -15.46 -11.24 23.91
C LEU A 561 -16.62 -11.69 24.80
N ARG A 562 -17.87 -11.44 24.37
CA ARG A 562 -19.11 -11.84 25.04
C ARG A 562 -19.54 -13.26 24.73
N GLU A 563 -19.05 -13.82 23.61
CA GLU A 563 -19.50 -15.15 23.14
C GLU A 563 -19.20 -16.25 24.16
N LEU A 564 -20.16 -16.47 25.05
CA LEU A 564 -20.27 -17.74 25.73
C LEU A 564 -20.96 -18.71 24.81
N GLU A 565 -20.22 -19.70 24.40
CA GLU A 565 -20.85 -20.87 23.88
C GLU A 565 -21.54 -21.62 25.03
N THR A 566 -22.85 -21.62 25.02
CA THR A 566 -23.68 -22.52 25.85
C THR A 566 -23.39 -23.96 25.50
N ASP A 567 -22.87 -24.19 24.29
CA ASP A 567 -22.55 -25.51 23.80
C ASP A 567 -21.15 -25.94 24.25
N ARG A 568 -21.13 -26.95 25.11
CA ARG A 568 -19.92 -27.64 25.52
C ARG A 568 -19.59 -28.78 24.59
N ILE A 569 -18.33 -29.10 24.44
CA ILE A 569 -17.84 -30.23 23.66
C ILE A 569 -18.37 -31.53 24.32
N GLU A 570 -19.46 -32.07 23.81
CA GLU A 570 -20.01 -33.34 24.25
C GLU A 570 -19.37 -34.51 23.50
N GLN A 571 -19.17 -34.37 22.23
CA GLN A 571 -18.51 -35.34 21.36
C GLN A 571 -17.24 -34.73 20.80
N VAL A 572 -16.12 -35.38 21.09
CA VAL A 572 -14.79 -34.96 20.55
C VAL A 572 -14.76 -35.28 19.06
N PRO A 573 -14.29 -34.36 18.20
CA PRO A 573 -14.12 -34.61 16.76
C PRO A 573 -13.29 -35.86 16.50
N LYS A 574 -13.69 -36.65 15.49
CA LYS A 574 -13.05 -37.93 15.17
C LYS A 574 -11.62 -37.81 14.67
N ASP A 575 -11.24 -36.63 14.26
CA ASP A 575 -9.93 -36.28 13.71
C ASP A 575 -8.86 -36.00 14.79
N LEU A 576 -9.31 -35.95 16.09
CA LEU A 576 -8.43 -35.74 17.22
C LEU A 576 -7.96 -37.07 17.84
N PRO A 577 -6.79 -37.08 18.52
CA PRO A 577 -6.21 -38.27 19.14
C PRO A 577 -7.14 -38.90 20.21
N ALA A 578 -6.94 -40.18 20.53
CA ALA A 578 -7.78 -40.92 21.49
C ALA A 578 -7.79 -40.35 22.92
N ASN A 579 -6.77 -39.54 23.30
CA ASN A 579 -6.71 -38.85 24.59
C ASN A 579 -7.49 -37.52 24.63
N ALA A 580 -8.12 -37.13 23.52
CA ALA A 580 -8.91 -35.91 23.40
C ALA A 580 -10.18 -35.89 24.32
N GLY A 581 -10.45 -36.95 25.08
CA GLY A 581 -11.45 -36.95 26.17
C GLY A 581 -11.26 -35.86 27.22
N PHE A 582 -10.05 -35.31 27.34
CA PHE A 582 -9.72 -34.11 28.12
C PHE A 582 -10.52 -32.87 27.71
N LEU A 583 -10.83 -32.72 26.41
CA LEU A 583 -11.58 -31.60 25.86
C LEU A 583 -13.07 -31.65 26.16
N ARG A 584 -13.57 -32.76 26.66
CA ARG A 584 -14.98 -32.90 26.97
C ARG A 584 -15.44 -31.95 28.10
N GLY A 585 -16.40 -31.10 27.75
CA GLY A 585 -16.88 -30.04 28.64
C GLY A 585 -16.21 -28.69 28.46
N PHE A 586 -15.16 -28.58 27.62
CA PHE A 586 -14.68 -27.28 27.19
C PHE A 586 -15.73 -26.60 26.31
N PRO A 587 -15.78 -25.26 26.28
CA PRO A 587 -16.60 -24.54 25.31
C PRO A 587 -16.18 -24.85 23.86
N LEU A 588 -17.14 -24.90 22.92
CA LEU A 588 -16.85 -25.07 21.48
C LEU A 588 -15.89 -24.02 20.94
N ARG A 589 -15.90 -22.82 21.54
CA ARG A 589 -14.92 -21.75 21.23
C ARG A 589 -13.48 -22.25 21.33
N TYR A 590 -13.16 -23.15 22.24
CA TYR A 590 -11.79 -23.68 22.35
C TYR A 590 -11.30 -24.29 21.03
N LEU A 591 -12.18 -25.05 20.34
CA LEU A 591 -11.83 -25.65 19.05
C LEU A 591 -11.71 -24.63 17.90
N ARG A 592 -12.38 -23.48 18.02
CA ARG A 592 -12.31 -22.41 17.03
C ARG A 592 -11.08 -21.49 17.24
N ALA A 593 -10.68 -21.31 18.50
CA ALA A 593 -9.59 -20.42 18.88
C ALA A 593 -8.20 -21.05 18.72
N HIS A 594 -8.12 -22.40 18.70
CA HIS A 594 -6.85 -23.10 18.67
C HIS A 594 -6.70 -23.93 17.40
N SER A 595 -5.50 -23.90 16.82
CA SER A 595 -5.12 -24.76 15.70
C SER A 595 -5.02 -26.24 16.13
N ALA A 596 -5.08 -27.16 15.18
CA ALA A 596 -4.90 -28.59 15.45
C ALA A 596 -3.57 -28.91 16.14
N ALA A 597 -2.50 -28.16 15.81
CA ALA A 597 -1.18 -28.27 16.43
C ALA A 597 -1.20 -27.84 17.90
N GLU A 598 -1.82 -26.71 18.24
CA GLU A 598 -1.96 -26.23 19.61
C GLU A 598 -2.82 -27.18 20.45
N ILE A 599 -3.92 -27.70 19.88
CA ILE A 599 -4.75 -28.70 20.55
C ILE A 599 -3.94 -29.95 20.88
N GLN A 600 -3.11 -30.44 19.95
CA GLN A 600 -2.25 -31.58 20.17
C GLN A 600 -1.21 -31.32 21.26
N GLU A 601 -0.66 -30.11 21.31
CA GLU A 601 0.24 -29.67 22.37
C GLU A 601 -0.43 -29.63 23.73
N HIS A 602 -1.64 -29.07 23.82
CA HIS A 602 -2.43 -29.06 25.04
C HIS A 602 -2.75 -30.47 25.54
N LEU A 603 -3.05 -31.41 24.65
CA LEU A 603 -3.24 -32.81 24.97
C LEU A 603 -1.98 -33.48 25.52
N GLN A 604 -0.79 -33.17 24.94
CA GLN A 604 0.50 -33.66 25.46
C GLN A 604 0.78 -33.08 26.85
N LEU A 605 0.49 -31.82 27.07
CA LEU A 605 0.68 -31.14 28.35
C LEU A 605 -0.27 -31.75 29.44
N TYR A 606 -1.50 -32.07 29.03
CA TYR A 606 -2.45 -32.78 29.91
C TYR A 606 -1.91 -34.15 30.33
N GLU A 607 -1.37 -34.95 29.43
CA GLU A 607 -0.74 -36.24 29.78
C GLU A 607 0.46 -36.05 30.72
N GLN A 608 1.28 -35.01 30.53
CA GLN A 608 2.37 -34.67 31.42
C GLN A 608 1.89 -34.25 32.83
N SER A 609 0.71 -33.65 32.93
CA SER A 609 0.14 -33.22 34.20
C SER A 609 -0.39 -34.38 35.08
N ARG A 610 -0.67 -35.53 34.49
CA ARG A 610 -1.27 -36.66 35.21
C ARG A 610 -0.50 -37.15 36.41
N PRO A 611 0.85 -37.32 36.39
CA PRO A 611 1.61 -37.83 37.54
C PRO A 611 1.71 -36.83 38.68
N THR A 612 1.78 -35.54 38.39
CA THR A 612 2.09 -34.48 39.36
C THR A 612 0.87 -33.64 39.72
N GLY A 613 -0.21 -33.74 38.93
CA GLY A 613 -1.42 -32.92 39.07
C GLY A 613 -1.28 -31.52 38.46
N VAL A 614 -0.15 -31.19 37.87
CA VAL A 614 0.12 -29.92 37.16
C VAL A 614 1.23 -30.09 36.12
N ALA A 615 1.07 -29.40 34.99
CA ALA A 615 2.13 -29.20 34.00
C ALA A 615 2.13 -27.73 33.57
N VAL A 616 3.32 -27.17 33.38
CA VAL A 616 3.52 -25.79 32.97
C VAL A 616 4.50 -25.81 31.82
N LYS A 617 4.18 -25.08 30.74
CA LYS A 617 5.04 -24.89 29.57
C LYS A 617 5.23 -23.42 29.30
N LEU A 618 6.48 -22.99 29.12
CA LEU A 618 6.82 -21.66 28.66
C LEU A 618 7.40 -21.77 27.25
N GLN A 619 6.87 -20.95 26.33
CA GLN A 619 7.31 -20.90 24.94
C GLN A 619 7.65 -19.46 24.58
N PRO A 620 8.82 -19.21 23.97
CA PRO A 620 9.14 -17.89 23.44
C PRO A 620 8.30 -17.62 22.19
N LEU A 621 7.76 -16.39 22.10
CA LEU A 621 7.14 -15.80 20.94
C LEU A 621 7.98 -14.60 20.49
N GLU A 622 7.69 -14.05 19.32
CA GLU A 622 8.36 -12.84 18.84
C GLU A 622 7.99 -11.62 19.72
N GLY A 623 8.89 -11.23 20.63
CA GLY A 623 8.67 -10.14 21.60
C GLY A 623 7.88 -10.48 22.85
N ALA A 624 7.44 -11.72 23.04
CA ALA A 624 6.61 -12.16 24.16
C ALA A 624 6.93 -13.60 24.58
N TYR A 625 6.20 -14.10 25.58
CA TYR A 625 6.23 -15.51 26.01
C TYR A 625 4.82 -16.03 26.20
N ARG A 626 4.57 -17.28 25.75
CA ARG A 626 3.32 -17.99 26.05
C ARG A 626 3.55 -18.93 27.22
N ILE A 627 2.72 -18.83 28.23
CA ILE A 627 2.71 -19.70 29.41
C ILE A 627 1.42 -20.51 29.39
N THR A 628 1.53 -21.82 29.21
CA THR A 628 0.38 -22.73 29.22
C THR A 628 0.42 -23.59 30.48
N ILE A 629 -0.68 -23.65 31.23
CA ILE A 629 -0.78 -24.34 32.48
C ILE A 629 -1.96 -25.30 32.41
N VAL A 630 -1.72 -26.58 32.70
CA VAL A 630 -2.74 -27.58 32.91
C VAL A 630 -2.69 -28.01 34.35
N ALA A 631 -3.80 -27.86 35.09
CA ALA A 631 -3.83 -28.19 36.52
C ALA A 631 -5.25 -28.62 36.94
N ARG A 632 -5.35 -29.13 38.15
CA ARG A 632 -6.64 -29.38 38.79
C ARG A 632 -7.24 -28.09 39.31
N ASP A 633 -8.50 -27.83 39.04
CA ASP A 633 -9.20 -26.62 39.44
C ASP A 633 -9.24 -26.45 40.94
N LYS A 634 -8.98 -25.23 41.39
CA LYS A 634 -9.04 -24.82 42.80
C LYS A 634 -9.51 -23.36 42.91
N PRO A 635 -10.23 -23.00 44.00
CA PRO A 635 -10.59 -21.60 44.22
C PRO A 635 -9.41 -20.65 44.13
N SER A 636 -9.56 -19.52 43.49
CA SER A 636 -8.55 -18.45 43.32
C SER A 636 -7.29 -18.87 42.56
N LEU A 637 -7.29 -20.01 41.84
CA LEU A 637 -6.07 -20.50 41.20
C LEU A 637 -5.65 -19.58 40.01
N PHE A 638 -6.60 -19.17 39.17
CA PHE A 638 -6.33 -18.22 38.07
C PHE A 638 -5.75 -16.89 38.59
N ALA A 639 -6.38 -16.30 39.63
CA ALA A 639 -5.87 -15.11 40.28
C ALA A 639 -4.42 -15.30 40.79
N SER A 640 -4.16 -16.46 41.40
CA SER A 640 -2.83 -16.79 41.92
C SER A 640 -1.76 -16.89 40.81
N PHE A 641 -2.12 -17.44 39.66
CA PHE A 641 -1.22 -17.47 38.49
C PHE A 641 -0.97 -16.07 37.95
N ALA A 642 -2.01 -15.26 37.73
CA ALA A 642 -1.87 -13.87 37.31
C ALA A 642 -0.98 -13.05 38.27
N GLY A 643 -1.16 -13.23 39.57
CA GLY A 643 -0.34 -12.61 40.62
C GLY A 643 1.12 -13.06 40.58
N ALA A 644 1.39 -14.34 40.37
CA ALA A 644 2.74 -14.87 40.25
C ALA A 644 3.47 -14.30 39.01
N ILE A 645 2.82 -14.31 37.87
CA ILE A 645 3.36 -13.75 36.62
C ILE A 645 3.67 -12.26 36.79
N SER A 646 2.73 -11.49 37.30
CA SER A 646 2.95 -10.07 37.60
C SER A 646 4.04 -9.83 38.65
N SER A 647 4.23 -10.75 39.63
CA SER A 647 5.31 -10.66 40.63
C SER A 647 6.70 -10.83 40.02
N PHE A 648 6.85 -11.49 38.88
CA PHE A 648 8.06 -11.55 38.08
C PHE A 648 8.34 -10.28 37.28
N GLY A 649 7.37 -9.33 37.24
CA GLY A 649 7.48 -8.09 36.45
C GLY A 649 7.22 -8.31 34.99
N LEU A 650 6.48 -9.33 34.65
CA LEU A 650 5.96 -9.61 33.33
C LEU A 650 4.57 -8.95 33.21
N ASP A 651 4.29 -8.35 32.05
CA ASP A 651 3.01 -7.74 31.75
C ASP A 651 2.13 -8.74 31.00
N ILE A 652 0.92 -8.99 31.49
CA ILE A 652 -0.01 -9.94 30.87
C ILE A 652 -0.72 -9.20 29.73
N LEU A 653 -0.44 -9.61 28.48
CA LEU A 653 -1.04 -9.05 27.27
C LEU A 653 -2.36 -9.75 26.93
N LYS A 654 -2.44 -11.07 27.15
CA LYS A 654 -3.60 -11.89 26.85
C LYS A 654 -3.69 -13.02 27.88
N ALA A 655 -4.89 -13.38 28.31
CA ALA A 655 -5.13 -14.54 29.13
C ALA A 655 -6.42 -15.25 28.72
N GLU A 656 -6.37 -16.57 28.70
CA GLU A 656 -7.51 -17.44 28.44
C GLU A 656 -7.53 -18.53 29.51
N ALA A 657 -8.70 -18.81 30.08
CA ALA A 657 -8.89 -19.88 31.06
C ALA A 657 -10.09 -20.75 30.65
N PHE A 658 -9.88 -22.04 30.61
CA PHE A 658 -10.91 -23.03 30.30
C PHE A 658 -10.94 -24.12 31.36
N SER A 659 -12.13 -24.55 31.78
CA SER A 659 -12.30 -25.69 32.67
C SER A 659 -13.12 -26.77 32.01
N ASN A 660 -12.77 -28.04 32.24
CA ASN A 660 -13.51 -29.17 31.72
C ASN A 660 -14.46 -29.76 32.77
N ALA A 661 -15.32 -30.69 32.32
CA ALA A 661 -16.29 -31.36 33.16
C ALA A 661 -15.65 -32.22 34.30
N SER A 662 -14.37 -32.56 34.19
CA SER A 662 -13.64 -33.32 35.23
C SER A 662 -12.90 -32.46 36.25
N GLY A 663 -13.07 -31.12 36.19
CA GLY A 663 -12.39 -30.18 37.09
C GLY A 663 -10.91 -30.04 36.79
N THR A 664 -10.52 -30.12 35.53
CA THR A 664 -9.17 -29.79 35.06
C THR A 664 -9.23 -28.48 34.27
N ILE A 665 -8.30 -27.57 34.58
CA ILE A 665 -8.16 -26.29 33.89
C ILE A 665 -7.04 -26.33 32.85
N LEU A 666 -7.23 -25.52 31.85
CA LEU A 666 -6.21 -25.12 30.87
C LEU A 666 -6.16 -23.57 30.83
N ASP A 667 -5.11 -23.00 31.41
CA ASP A 667 -4.92 -21.56 31.46
C ASP A 667 -3.74 -21.21 30.53
N THR A 668 -3.94 -20.23 29.67
CA THR A 668 -2.91 -19.72 28.77
C THR A 668 -2.72 -18.22 28.99
N PHE A 669 -1.47 -17.80 29.20
CA PHE A 669 -1.10 -16.39 29.34
C PHE A 669 -0.08 -16.03 28.26
N VAL A 670 -0.29 -14.93 27.57
CA VAL A 670 0.73 -14.30 26.72
C VAL A 670 1.26 -13.10 27.50
N VAL A 671 2.57 -13.05 27.69
CA VAL A 671 3.19 -12.06 28.57
C VAL A 671 4.34 -11.34 27.86
N ALA A 672 4.44 -10.02 28.04
CA ALA A 672 5.61 -9.25 27.65
C ALA A 672 6.65 -9.29 28.76
N ASP A 673 7.93 -9.28 28.35
CA ASP A 673 9.09 -9.18 29.24
C ASP A 673 9.83 -7.85 28.99
N PRO A 674 9.33 -6.71 29.51
CA PRO A 674 9.87 -5.39 29.23
C PRO A 674 11.31 -5.23 29.76
N LYS A 675 11.71 -6.04 30.74
CA LYS A 675 13.04 -6.04 31.33
C LYS A 675 13.97 -7.08 30.71
N ARG A 676 13.50 -7.85 29.73
CA ARG A 676 14.24 -8.95 29.07
C ARG A 676 14.84 -9.97 30.04
N MET A 677 14.18 -10.18 31.18
CA MET A 677 14.69 -11.08 32.22
C MET A 677 14.73 -12.53 31.77
N LEU A 678 13.67 -13.00 31.13
CA LEU A 678 13.57 -14.37 30.61
C LEU A 678 14.53 -14.58 29.42
N GLN A 679 14.74 -13.53 28.61
CA GLN A 679 15.65 -13.57 27.48
C GLN A 679 17.11 -13.59 27.90
N LEU A 680 17.48 -12.77 28.89
CA LEU A 680 18.88 -12.63 29.38
C LEU A 680 19.30 -13.76 30.30
N ASN A 681 18.34 -14.38 31.01
CA ASN A 681 18.62 -15.44 31.97
C ASN A 681 17.60 -16.58 31.84
N PRO A 682 17.89 -17.62 31.04
CA PRO A 682 16.97 -18.75 30.84
C PRO A 682 16.54 -19.45 32.14
N SER A 683 17.36 -19.42 33.19
CA SER A 683 17.00 -20.02 34.48
C SER A 683 15.84 -19.30 35.17
N GLU A 684 15.51 -18.07 34.79
CA GLU A 684 14.32 -17.38 35.34
C GLU A 684 13.01 -17.97 34.75
N ALA A 685 13.04 -18.51 33.53
CA ALA A 685 11.91 -19.23 32.96
C ALA A 685 11.60 -20.52 33.76
N ASP A 686 12.66 -21.27 34.12
CA ASP A 686 12.50 -22.47 34.97
C ASP A 686 11.98 -22.10 36.37
N ARG A 687 12.50 -21.01 36.96
CA ARG A 687 12.03 -20.49 38.26
C ARG A 687 10.57 -20.07 38.23
N LEU A 688 10.10 -19.43 37.16
CA LEU A 688 8.71 -19.06 36.97
C LEU A 688 7.86 -20.33 36.83
N GLY A 689 8.27 -21.30 36.04
CA GLY A 689 7.60 -22.58 35.88
C GLY A 689 7.47 -23.32 37.21
N ASP A 690 8.53 -23.43 37.98
CA ASP A 690 8.54 -24.02 39.33
C ASP A 690 7.62 -23.27 40.31
N LEU A 691 7.59 -21.96 40.25
CA LEU A 691 6.71 -21.14 41.08
C LEU A 691 5.22 -21.44 40.79
N LEU A 692 4.84 -21.45 39.51
CA LEU A 692 3.50 -21.74 39.05
C LEU A 692 3.05 -23.17 39.46
N GLN A 693 3.97 -24.14 39.36
CA GLN A 693 3.71 -25.51 39.88
C GLN A 693 3.48 -25.55 41.38
N ARG A 694 4.33 -24.86 42.18
CA ARG A 694 4.18 -24.80 43.63
C ARG A 694 2.89 -24.10 44.03
N ILE A 695 2.47 -23.07 43.31
CA ILE A 695 1.17 -22.40 43.56
C ILE A 695 0.01 -23.37 43.26
N SER A 696 0.03 -24.05 42.12
CA SER A 696 -0.98 -25.04 41.77
C SER A 696 -1.11 -26.15 42.82
N LEU A 697 0.02 -26.58 43.40
CA LEU A 697 0.06 -27.59 44.47
C LEU A 697 -0.27 -27.03 45.86
N GLY A 698 -0.51 -25.70 45.99
CA GLY A 698 -0.82 -25.05 47.28
C GLY A 698 0.38 -24.91 48.22
N ARG A 699 1.61 -25.02 47.68
CA ARG A 699 2.89 -24.90 48.43
C ARG A 699 3.38 -23.49 48.57
N THR A 700 2.82 -22.55 47.84
CA THR A 700 3.18 -21.14 47.84
C THR A 700 1.95 -20.28 47.72
N ASP A 701 1.86 -19.21 48.53
CA ASP A 701 0.76 -18.26 48.53
C ASP A 701 1.10 -17.04 47.66
N ALA A 702 0.35 -16.84 46.56
CA ALA A 702 0.55 -15.73 45.62
C ALA A 702 0.30 -14.34 46.28
N GLN A 703 -0.58 -14.27 47.29
CA GLN A 703 -0.86 -13.01 47.97
C GLN A 703 0.36 -12.46 48.71
N LYS A 704 1.21 -13.36 49.25
CA LYS A 704 2.48 -12.95 49.87
C LYS A 704 3.48 -12.41 48.91
N LEU A 705 3.45 -12.86 47.64
CA LEU A 705 4.39 -12.40 46.58
C LEU A 705 4.04 -10.98 46.14
N MET A 706 2.79 -10.59 46.13
CA MET A 706 2.31 -9.28 45.72
C MET A 706 2.48 -8.16 46.76
N ARG A 707 2.50 -8.49 48.06
CA ARG A 707 2.63 -7.50 49.17
C ARG A 707 3.94 -6.71 49.18
N GLY A 708 4.93 -7.04 48.41
CA GLY A 708 6.24 -6.38 48.36
C GLY A 708 6.48 -5.42 47.21
N ARG A 709 5.52 -5.21 46.28
CA ARG A 709 5.70 -4.33 45.12
C ARG A 709 4.76 -3.15 45.16
N ALA A 710 5.34 -1.93 45.19
CA ALA A 710 4.61 -0.70 44.89
C ALA A 710 4.21 -0.72 43.41
N LEU A 711 2.93 -0.70 43.11
CA LEU A 711 2.39 -0.52 41.76
C LEU A 711 2.64 0.93 41.35
N LEU A 712 3.33 1.13 40.23
CA LEU A 712 3.68 2.45 39.69
C LEU A 712 2.41 3.16 39.22
N ASP A 713 2.15 4.33 39.82
CA ASP A 713 1.11 5.26 39.40
C ASP A 713 1.55 5.96 38.09
N THR A 714 0.84 5.76 36.98
CA THR A 714 1.20 6.32 35.67
C THR A 714 0.74 7.74 35.43
N GLY A 715 0.06 8.39 36.37
CA GLY A 715 -0.14 9.85 36.44
C GLY A 715 -0.88 10.54 35.28
N LYS A 716 -1.44 9.82 34.28
CA LYS A 716 -2.22 10.40 33.20
C LYS A 716 -3.72 10.36 33.48
N ARG A 717 -4.46 11.40 33.12
CA ARG A 717 -5.91 11.44 33.19
C ARG A 717 -6.51 10.38 32.27
N ALA A 718 -6.93 9.26 32.83
CA ALA A 718 -7.58 8.18 32.15
C ALA A 718 -9.09 8.42 32.02
N GLU A 719 -9.71 7.87 30.97
CA GLU A 719 -11.16 7.74 30.93
C GLU A 719 -11.65 6.88 32.12
N PRO A 720 -12.83 7.17 32.67
CA PRO A 720 -13.34 6.43 33.81
C PRO A 720 -13.56 4.95 33.45
N PRO A 721 -13.19 4.01 34.33
CA PRO A 721 -13.42 2.61 34.12
C PRO A 721 -14.93 2.29 34.04
N ARG A 722 -15.29 1.28 33.24
CA ARG A 722 -16.65 0.80 33.05
C ARG A 722 -16.75 -0.65 33.48
N VAL A 723 -17.83 -1.00 34.19
CA VAL A 723 -18.16 -2.37 34.61
C VAL A 723 -19.62 -2.63 34.23
N GLN A 724 -19.85 -3.64 33.42
CA GLN A 724 -21.19 -4.06 32.98
C GLN A 724 -21.44 -5.52 33.31
N PHE A 725 -22.68 -5.83 33.69
CA PHE A 725 -23.14 -7.19 33.99
C PHE A 725 -24.22 -7.56 33.00
N ASP A 726 -24.12 -8.74 32.43
CA ASP A 726 -25.13 -9.32 31.55
C ASP A 726 -25.50 -10.74 32.05
N SER A 727 -26.70 -10.85 32.54
CA SER A 727 -27.22 -12.14 33.07
C SER A 727 -27.91 -12.97 31.98
N ASP A 728 -28.18 -12.41 30.83
CA ASP A 728 -28.85 -13.11 29.74
C ASP A 728 -27.86 -13.76 28.76
N ALA A 729 -26.59 -13.31 28.81
CA ALA A 729 -25.53 -13.83 27.96
C ALA A 729 -25.22 -15.33 28.19
N CYS A 730 -25.50 -15.89 29.34
CA CYS A 730 -25.23 -17.30 29.68
C CYS A 730 -26.32 -17.92 30.54
N PRO A 731 -26.69 -19.18 30.32
CA PRO A 731 -27.66 -19.89 31.19
C PRO A 731 -27.19 -20.12 32.62
N THR A 732 -25.89 -20.35 32.85
CA THR A 732 -25.29 -20.81 34.10
C THR A 732 -24.43 -19.79 34.81
N ALA A 733 -23.91 -18.76 34.13
CA ALA A 733 -23.02 -17.74 34.67
C ALA A 733 -23.52 -16.33 34.31
N THR A 734 -23.06 -15.31 35.06
CA THR A 734 -23.22 -13.91 34.68
C THR A 734 -21.97 -13.44 34.00
N LEU A 735 -22.11 -12.81 32.84
CA LEU A 735 -21.00 -12.12 32.13
C LEU A 735 -20.71 -10.79 32.82
N VAL A 736 -19.43 -10.52 33.08
CA VAL A 736 -18.94 -9.26 33.63
C VAL A 736 -17.88 -8.71 32.70
N GLU A 737 -18.19 -7.58 32.05
CA GLU A 737 -17.28 -6.86 31.20
C GLU A 737 -16.65 -5.68 31.93
N ILE A 738 -15.33 -5.58 31.91
CA ILE A 738 -14.57 -4.55 32.59
C ILE A 738 -13.67 -3.87 31.57
N ASP A 739 -13.88 -2.57 31.37
CA ASP A 739 -13.05 -1.74 30.50
C ASP A 739 -12.32 -0.71 31.37
N ALA A 740 -11.01 -0.85 31.50
CA ALA A 740 -10.19 -0.07 32.40
C ALA A 740 -8.82 0.28 31.79
N GLU A 741 -8.10 1.22 32.41
CA GLU A 741 -6.71 1.51 32.05
C GLU A 741 -5.83 0.30 32.41
N ASP A 742 -5.05 -0.17 31.42
CA ASP A 742 -4.14 -1.30 31.61
C ASP A 742 -2.98 -0.92 32.52
N ARG A 743 -2.68 -1.82 33.46
CA ARG A 743 -1.57 -1.68 34.41
C ARG A 743 -1.09 -3.04 34.92
N PRO A 744 0.18 -3.16 35.30
CA PRO A 744 0.69 -4.39 35.90
C PRO A 744 -0.12 -4.84 37.10
N GLY A 745 -0.61 -6.07 37.08
CA GLY A 745 -1.37 -6.64 38.18
C GLY A 745 -2.88 -6.30 38.19
N LEU A 746 -3.42 -5.63 37.19
CA LEU A 746 -4.86 -5.36 37.06
C LEU A 746 -5.67 -6.66 37.09
N LEU A 747 -5.33 -7.61 36.23
CA LEU A 747 -6.01 -8.92 36.17
C LEU A 747 -5.99 -9.66 37.50
N TYR A 748 -4.86 -9.64 38.23
CA TYR A 748 -4.79 -10.20 39.60
C TYR A 748 -5.77 -9.52 40.53
N THR A 749 -5.83 -8.20 40.50
CA THR A 749 -6.72 -7.42 41.38
C THR A 749 -8.19 -7.73 41.10
N LEU A 750 -8.57 -7.75 39.80
CA LEU A 750 -9.95 -8.07 39.40
C LEU A 750 -10.35 -9.51 39.78
N ALA A 751 -9.51 -10.48 39.43
CA ALA A 751 -9.75 -11.89 39.75
C ALA A 751 -9.80 -12.12 41.28
N THR A 752 -9.05 -11.35 42.07
CA THR A 752 -9.10 -11.40 43.55
C THR A 752 -10.42 -10.86 44.07
N VAL A 753 -11.02 -9.82 43.47
CA VAL A 753 -12.36 -9.33 43.86
C VAL A 753 -13.40 -10.43 43.68
N PHE A 754 -13.40 -11.16 42.57
CA PHE A 754 -14.33 -12.27 42.38
C PHE A 754 -14.11 -13.38 43.37
N SER A 755 -12.88 -13.82 43.55
CA SER A 755 -12.54 -14.93 44.45
C SER A 755 -12.84 -14.60 45.91
N SER A 756 -12.57 -13.36 46.37
CA SER A 756 -12.86 -12.92 47.74
C SER A 756 -14.35 -12.79 48.04
N ASN A 757 -15.21 -12.78 47.04
CA ASN A 757 -16.66 -12.76 47.17
C ASN A 757 -17.29 -14.14 46.88
N ALA A 758 -16.50 -15.22 46.97
CA ALA A 758 -16.93 -16.61 46.72
C ALA A 758 -17.51 -16.81 45.31
N CYS A 759 -17.05 -16.03 44.35
CA CYS A 759 -17.41 -16.20 42.93
C CYS A 759 -16.42 -17.14 42.27
N ASN A 760 -16.93 -18.08 41.50
CA ASN A 760 -16.14 -18.92 40.60
C ASN A 760 -16.04 -18.26 39.24
N ILE A 761 -14.84 -18.26 38.67
CA ILE A 761 -14.60 -17.75 37.34
C ILE A 761 -14.52 -18.94 36.38
N ASP A 762 -15.53 -19.12 35.54
CA ASP A 762 -15.63 -20.24 34.62
C ASP A 762 -14.82 -20.01 33.35
N ILE A 763 -14.78 -18.76 32.87
CA ILE A 763 -14.03 -18.32 31.68
C ILE A 763 -13.50 -16.92 31.92
N VAL A 764 -12.27 -16.66 31.46
CA VAL A 764 -11.67 -15.34 31.42
C VAL A 764 -11.16 -15.09 30.04
N LEU A 765 -11.43 -13.91 29.52
CA LEU A 765 -10.88 -13.40 28.28
C LEU A 765 -10.30 -12.02 28.57
N VAL A 766 -9.01 -11.88 28.39
CA VAL A 766 -8.28 -10.62 28.57
C VAL A 766 -7.71 -10.20 27.23
N ASP A 767 -7.94 -8.96 26.85
CA ASP A 767 -7.35 -8.37 25.66
C ASP A 767 -6.95 -6.92 25.98
N THR A 768 -5.68 -6.59 25.74
CA THR A 768 -5.16 -5.25 26.00
C THR A 768 -5.09 -4.46 24.70
N LYS A 769 -5.78 -3.30 24.67
CA LYS A 769 -5.80 -2.39 23.51
C LYS A 769 -5.06 -1.10 23.82
N GLY A 770 -3.83 -1.01 23.40
CA GLY A 770 -2.99 0.16 23.67
C GLY A 770 -2.80 0.40 25.18
N HIS A 771 -3.57 1.31 25.77
CA HIS A 771 -3.54 1.62 27.21
C HIS A 771 -4.78 1.14 27.98
N ARG A 772 -5.65 0.38 27.32
CA ARG A 772 -6.88 -0.12 27.94
C ARG A 772 -6.93 -1.63 27.90
N ALA A 773 -7.30 -2.22 29.03
CA ALA A 773 -7.62 -3.62 29.17
C ALA A 773 -9.14 -3.79 29.06
N ILE A 774 -9.58 -4.72 28.22
CA ILE A 774 -10.96 -5.19 28.14
C ILE A 774 -10.99 -6.61 28.65
N ASP A 775 -11.46 -6.77 29.89
CA ASP A 775 -11.50 -8.04 30.58
C ASP A 775 -12.93 -8.54 30.65
N VAL A 776 -13.19 -9.72 30.12
CA VAL A 776 -14.51 -10.39 30.20
C VAL A 776 -14.41 -11.62 31.08
N PHE A 777 -15.21 -11.64 32.14
CA PHE A 777 -15.29 -12.74 33.08
C PHE A 777 -16.67 -13.37 33.02
N TYR A 778 -16.73 -14.69 33.01
CA TYR A 778 -17.93 -15.43 33.23
C TYR A 778 -17.92 -15.98 34.66
N VAL A 779 -18.81 -15.47 35.44
CA VAL A 779 -18.76 -15.63 36.90
C VAL A 779 -20.03 -16.29 37.40
N ALA A 780 -19.86 -17.33 38.20
CA ALA A 780 -20.93 -18.01 38.89
C ALA A 780 -20.74 -17.90 40.41
N HIS A 781 -21.85 -17.91 41.18
CA HIS A 781 -21.85 -18.01 42.60
C HIS A 781 -22.70 -19.23 43.01
N ASP A 782 -22.10 -20.16 43.74
CA ASP A 782 -22.72 -21.45 44.08
C ASP A 782 -23.29 -22.19 42.86
N GLY A 783 -22.57 -22.13 41.72
CA GLY A 783 -22.99 -22.80 40.49
C GLY A 783 -24.20 -22.15 39.78
N ARG A 784 -24.57 -20.93 40.15
CA ARG A 784 -25.67 -20.14 39.56
C ARG A 784 -25.21 -18.73 39.17
N LYS A 785 -26.04 -18.06 38.37
CA LYS A 785 -25.86 -16.64 38.01
C LYS A 785 -25.80 -15.76 39.27
N LEU A 786 -25.07 -14.65 39.16
CA LEU A 786 -24.99 -13.67 40.24
C LEU A 786 -26.37 -13.01 40.47
N PRO A 787 -26.88 -12.97 41.71
CA PRO A 787 -28.12 -12.25 42.04
C PRO A 787 -27.88 -10.73 41.90
N PRO A 788 -28.92 -9.92 41.61
CA PRO A 788 -28.78 -8.48 41.32
C PRO A 788 -28.09 -7.69 42.43
N ASP A 789 -28.41 -7.98 43.71
CA ASP A 789 -27.79 -7.32 44.89
C ASP A 789 -26.29 -7.61 45.00
N MET A 790 -25.86 -8.76 44.55
CA MET A 790 -24.45 -9.13 44.46
C MET A 790 -23.73 -8.47 43.27
N GLN A 791 -24.40 -8.31 42.15
CA GLN A 791 -23.88 -7.59 41.01
C GLN A 791 -23.58 -6.13 41.40
N ASP A 792 -24.48 -5.45 42.07
CA ASP A 792 -24.29 -4.06 42.51
C ASP A 792 -23.09 -3.94 43.48
N ARG A 793 -22.96 -4.83 44.45
CA ARG A 793 -21.81 -4.84 45.37
C ARG A 793 -20.49 -5.14 44.67
N LEU A 794 -20.50 -6.08 43.71
CA LEU A 794 -19.31 -6.40 42.92
C LEU A 794 -18.93 -5.25 42.02
N LYS A 795 -19.91 -4.55 41.43
CA LYS A 795 -19.67 -3.37 40.58
C LYS A 795 -18.89 -2.29 41.32
N GLU A 796 -19.30 -1.94 42.54
CA GLU A 796 -18.60 -0.97 43.37
C GLU A 796 -17.15 -1.40 43.64
N LYS A 797 -16.95 -2.68 44.03
CA LYS A 797 -15.62 -3.22 44.33
C LYS A 797 -14.71 -3.27 43.10
N LEU A 798 -15.25 -3.70 41.96
CA LEU A 798 -14.51 -3.76 40.71
C LEU A 798 -14.12 -2.36 40.22
N LEU A 799 -15.04 -1.39 40.27
CA LEU A 799 -14.72 0.02 39.94
C LEU A 799 -13.67 0.59 40.92
N ALA A 800 -13.73 0.27 42.21
CA ALA A 800 -12.71 0.64 43.19
C ALA A 800 -11.36 -0.03 42.85
N ALA A 801 -11.37 -1.30 42.51
CA ALA A 801 -10.18 -2.05 42.11
C ALA A 801 -9.54 -1.49 40.85
N CYS A 802 -10.33 -1.02 39.85
CA CYS A 802 -9.82 -0.33 38.68
C CYS A 802 -9.17 1.03 38.96
N ARG A 803 -9.65 1.75 40.02
CA ARG A 803 -9.17 3.10 40.39
C ARG A 803 -7.99 3.09 41.36
N ASN A 804 -7.88 2.08 42.22
CA ASN A 804 -6.89 2.03 43.29
C ASN A 804 -5.68 1.17 42.94
N ALA A 805 -4.49 1.70 43.22
CA ALA A 805 -3.22 1.01 42.96
C ALA A 805 -2.89 -0.15 43.93
N ALA A 806 -3.65 -0.37 45.00
CA ALA A 806 -3.46 -1.51 45.95
C ALA A 806 -4.78 -1.89 46.67
N PRO A 807 -5.11 -3.14 46.82
CA PRO A 807 -6.08 -3.57 47.85
C PRO A 807 -5.44 -3.45 49.24
N GLU A 808 -6.14 -2.81 50.21
CA GLU A 808 -5.77 -2.84 51.63
C GLU A 808 -5.74 -4.25 52.21
#